data_9ee3387de8cf672763b666654b77df34
#
_entry.id   9ee3387de8cf672763b666654b77df34
#
_cell.length_a   1.000
_cell.length_b   1.000
_cell.length_c   1.000
_cell.angle_alpha   90.00
_cell.angle_beta   90.00
_cell.angle_gamma   90.00
#
_symmetry.space_group_name_H-M   'P 1'
#
loop_
_entity.id
_entity.type
_entity.pdbx_description
1 polymer ?
#
loop_
_entity_poly.entity_id
_entity_poly.type
_entity_poly.pdbx_seq_one_letter_code
_entity_poly.pdbx_strand_id
1 'polypeptide(L)'
;MKSYRTLAIKELLSQKVTSILILLAVILSTMMTTIVGQSIGALAAMREQQAIMIGGKRYATFLQMDAERLHALRKDQRLSYIGASIYIGSMKLTPNLNLGLTEYLGDNASIYPANTSIEEGRLPQKPMEIALSKDTLQYLGIEKHIGDKITLSLEKSLRHNIADSYTYTAEFVLTGILKNNYLGYTSGMITGIVGEGSAKNVLPSSHVYYNVDIRTVDKGKFQTIVDDINEQFQIHELDTSYNVVYLNALGISYNADSEDSNDTGFSFMMLAGILVAGLVLLAAGLVIYNILKISVSKRVKSYGILRAIGGEKGQLYQIVVIEVILLCLLGIPIGIALGSVSAKGILTASTTLISPEVFLVENASELKRLIAENSSLKGFYLLVSGVITLVFALIATLPAARYAAKVSPVLAMSGTSLKIRSKKRKKKVIRNFESYYARLNLKRNKGRTVITILSLVMSITVFIALQGFSSILKVASGLQDSHLGDYQITNETVGFTTENLHELLENSDVKNVAAIQFSLYEQNLDGRFDEIDVSFHLKPSETLQIVGINDEYWDYFMGTELKEEQLELLKSGNACVVRNPISVSYGEEQLETTSIEVGTTINVAGTSLKVINTLDGYEGYLGIGNSGFTNGIQVIVDDSIYSQLTGKNTYSEFLPTLNKNADRRSFDKFVEAFCGKIPGSTFLSYEETEQQLKESFAQIQMLAWGLIFFIGLIGILNIINTVYTNIHTRVTEIGMQRAIGMSATSLYKIFLWEGAYYGIFASIIGGFLGYVCTIFIGAATSGSIQWVSVPIISIIQATVLAVVACLVATSIPLRKITKMSIVDSIESVE
;
A
#
# COMPACT_ATOMS: atom_id res chain seq x y z
N MET A 1 -18.43 47.25 -29.79
CA MET A 1 -17.54 46.17 -29.25
C MET A 1 -17.80 44.89 -30.03
N LYS A 2 -16.80 44.38 -30.76
CA LYS A 2 -17.01 43.27 -31.69
C LYS A 2 -17.27 41.91 -31.04
N SER A 3 -17.02 41.73 -29.74
CA SER A 3 -17.35 40.47 -28.98
C SER A 3 -17.03 40.65 -27.50
N TYR A 4 -17.84 40.08 -26.60
CA TYR A 4 -17.56 39.93 -25.14
C TYR A 4 -16.33 39.06 -24.87
N ARG A 5 -15.92 38.19 -25.81
CA ARG A 5 -14.66 37.43 -25.75
C ARG A 5 -13.44 38.35 -25.74
N THR A 6 -13.44 39.40 -26.60
CA THR A 6 -12.37 40.39 -26.65
C THR A 6 -12.30 41.22 -25.36
N LEU A 7 -13.45 41.43 -24.70
CA LEU A 7 -13.51 42.12 -23.41
C LEU A 7 -12.84 41.28 -22.33
N ALA A 8 -13.14 39.99 -22.26
CA ALA A 8 -12.51 39.08 -21.30
C ALA A 8 -10.96 39.06 -21.41
N ILE A 9 -10.43 39.05 -22.63
CA ILE A 9 -8.97 39.11 -22.87
C ILE A 9 -8.38 40.43 -22.42
N LYS A 10 -9.00 41.56 -22.75
CA LYS A 10 -8.54 42.89 -22.34
C LYS A 10 -8.58 43.07 -20.81
N GLU A 11 -9.59 42.50 -20.15
CA GLU A 11 -9.70 42.51 -18.69
C GLU A 11 -8.61 41.67 -18.02
N LEU A 12 -8.29 40.50 -18.56
CA LEU A 12 -7.17 39.64 -18.07
C LEU A 12 -5.84 40.42 -18.16
N LEU A 13 -5.59 41.12 -19.27
CA LEU A 13 -4.36 41.90 -19.49
C LEU A 13 -4.29 43.16 -18.61
N SER A 14 -5.43 43.77 -18.27
CA SER A 14 -5.47 44.96 -17.41
C SER A 14 -5.20 44.63 -15.94
N GLN A 15 -5.60 43.42 -15.46
CA GLN A 15 -5.43 43.01 -14.09
C GLN A 15 -4.34 41.93 -13.89
N LYS A 16 -3.12 42.26 -14.33
CA LYS A 16 -1.97 41.34 -14.35
C LYS A 16 -1.78 40.54 -13.06
N VAL A 17 -1.81 41.19 -11.88
CA VAL A 17 -1.59 40.52 -10.59
C VAL A 17 -2.65 39.47 -10.29
N THR A 18 -3.93 39.80 -10.49
CA THR A 18 -5.04 38.86 -10.25
C THR A 18 -5.00 37.68 -11.22
N SER A 19 -4.73 37.96 -12.51
CA SER A 19 -4.63 36.95 -13.56
C SER A 19 -3.46 35.98 -13.31
N ILE A 20 -2.30 36.53 -12.90
CA ILE A 20 -1.13 35.69 -12.50
C ILE A 20 -1.45 34.83 -11.30
N LEU A 21 -2.15 35.35 -10.28
CA LEU A 21 -2.51 34.56 -9.09
C LEU A 21 -3.48 33.43 -9.42
N ILE A 22 -4.46 33.65 -10.30
CA ILE A 22 -5.36 32.61 -10.79
C ILE A 22 -4.58 31.56 -11.59
N LEU A 23 -3.72 32.04 -12.51
CA LEU A 23 -2.87 31.16 -13.33
C LEU A 23 -1.98 30.27 -12.46
N LEU A 24 -1.30 30.84 -11.46
CA LEU A 24 -0.49 30.09 -10.50
C LEU A 24 -1.33 29.07 -9.71
N ALA A 25 -2.54 29.45 -9.29
CA ALA A 25 -3.44 28.51 -8.59
C ALA A 25 -3.85 27.34 -9.50
N VAL A 26 -4.13 27.60 -10.79
CA VAL A 26 -4.43 26.54 -11.77
C VAL A 26 -3.21 25.66 -12.00
N ILE A 27 -2.03 26.24 -12.21
CA ILE A 27 -0.76 25.51 -12.40
C ILE A 27 -0.50 24.60 -11.22
N LEU A 28 -0.52 25.13 -9.99
CA LEU A 28 -0.26 24.34 -8.77
C LEU A 28 -1.32 23.25 -8.56
N SER A 29 -2.59 23.54 -8.82
CA SER A 29 -3.66 22.54 -8.75
C SER A 29 -3.43 21.40 -9.74
N THR A 30 -3.14 21.73 -11.01
CA THR A 30 -2.88 20.73 -12.05
C THR A 30 -1.60 19.95 -11.76
N MET A 31 -0.55 20.61 -11.29
CA MET A 31 0.70 19.98 -10.89
C MET A 31 0.46 18.94 -9.80
N MET A 32 -0.31 19.28 -8.76
CA MET A 32 -0.68 18.37 -7.67
C MET A 32 -1.47 17.15 -8.16
N THR A 33 -2.54 17.38 -8.95
CA THR A 33 -3.34 16.27 -9.49
C THR A 33 -2.53 15.36 -10.40
N THR A 34 -1.56 15.93 -11.14
CA THR A 34 -0.64 15.17 -11.98
C THR A 34 0.34 14.34 -11.15
N ILE A 35 0.93 14.91 -10.09
CA ILE A 35 1.83 14.18 -9.18
C ILE A 35 1.07 13.02 -8.53
N VAL A 36 -0.11 13.28 -7.94
CA VAL A 36 -0.92 12.23 -7.29
C VAL A 36 -1.31 11.14 -8.29
N GLY A 37 -1.81 11.51 -9.47
CA GLY A 37 -2.22 10.54 -10.50
C GLY A 37 -1.07 9.67 -10.99
N GLN A 38 0.11 10.25 -11.21
CA GLN A 38 1.30 9.47 -11.62
C GLN A 38 1.83 8.59 -10.49
N SER A 39 1.81 9.06 -9.24
CA SER A 39 2.24 8.25 -8.08
C SER A 39 1.33 7.05 -7.86
N ILE A 40 0.00 7.23 -7.93
CA ILE A 40 -0.97 6.13 -7.85
C ILE A 40 -0.76 5.14 -9.00
N GLY A 41 -0.56 5.65 -10.23
CA GLY A 41 -0.29 4.80 -11.39
C GLY A 41 0.99 3.98 -11.26
N ALA A 42 2.06 4.55 -10.73
CA ALA A 42 3.31 3.87 -10.50
C ALA A 42 3.17 2.76 -9.44
N LEU A 43 2.51 3.06 -8.31
CA LEU A 43 2.25 2.08 -7.25
C LEU A 43 1.37 0.92 -7.74
N ALA A 44 0.32 1.21 -8.52
CA ALA A 44 -0.53 0.18 -9.09
C ALA A 44 0.25 -0.74 -10.05
N ALA A 45 1.12 -0.17 -10.88
CA ALA A 45 1.96 -0.95 -11.80
C ALA A 45 3.01 -1.80 -11.06
N MET A 46 3.58 -1.30 -9.97
CA MET A 46 4.48 -2.07 -9.11
C MET A 46 3.76 -3.25 -8.45
N ARG A 47 2.56 -3.04 -7.91
CA ARG A 47 1.74 -4.14 -7.35
C ARG A 47 1.37 -5.16 -8.42
N GLU A 48 1.02 -4.71 -9.62
CA GLU A 48 0.75 -5.61 -10.75
C GLU A 48 1.98 -6.46 -11.08
N GLN A 49 3.17 -5.84 -11.15
CA GLN A 49 4.41 -6.55 -11.44
C GLN A 49 4.76 -7.56 -10.34
N GLN A 50 4.64 -7.16 -9.08
CA GLN A 50 4.86 -8.06 -7.94
C GLN A 50 3.90 -9.27 -8.00
N ALA A 51 2.62 -9.02 -8.27
CA ALA A 51 1.63 -10.08 -8.42
C ALA A 51 1.93 -11.05 -9.58
N ILE A 52 2.47 -10.52 -10.70
CA ILE A 52 2.92 -11.34 -11.83
C ILE A 52 4.12 -12.22 -11.44
N MET A 53 5.05 -11.71 -10.65
CA MET A 53 6.19 -12.51 -10.15
C MET A 53 5.72 -13.63 -9.22
N ILE A 54 4.70 -13.39 -8.39
CA ILE A 54 4.17 -14.39 -7.45
C ILE A 54 3.35 -15.47 -8.16
N GLY A 55 2.35 -15.07 -8.94
CA GLY A 55 1.31 -16.00 -9.47
C GLY A 55 1.24 -16.12 -10.97
N GLY A 56 2.13 -15.43 -11.70
CA GLY A 56 2.08 -15.37 -13.17
C GLY A 56 0.99 -14.40 -13.68
N LYS A 57 0.99 -14.18 -14.99
CA LYS A 57 0.09 -13.25 -15.66
C LYS A 57 -1.20 -13.95 -16.15
N ARG A 58 -1.93 -14.57 -15.22
CA ARG A 58 -3.20 -15.25 -15.45
C ARG A 58 -4.28 -14.76 -14.49
N TYR A 59 -5.55 -14.92 -14.81
CA TYR A 59 -6.66 -14.61 -13.90
C TYR A 59 -7.12 -15.86 -13.15
N ALA A 60 -7.32 -16.96 -13.89
CA ALA A 60 -7.61 -18.27 -13.31
C ALA A 60 -6.95 -19.37 -14.12
N THR A 61 -6.86 -20.56 -13.51
CA THR A 61 -6.43 -21.81 -14.15
C THR A 61 -7.50 -22.87 -13.94
N PHE A 62 -7.97 -23.48 -14.99
CA PHE A 62 -8.76 -24.70 -14.92
C PHE A 62 -7.82 -25.89 -14.89
N LEU A 63 -7.91 -26.69 -13.83
CA LEU A 63 -7.01 -27.82 -13.60
C LEU A 63 -7.54 -29.09 -14.26
N GLN A 64 -6.64 -29.94 -14.74
CA GLN A 64 -6.93 -31.25 -15.30
C GLN A 64 -8.00 -31.31 -16.40
N MET A 65 -7.95 -30.36 -17.32
CA MET A 65 -8.81 -30.34 -18.53
C MET A 65 -8.35 -31.38 -19.55
N ASP A 66 -9.29 -32.01 -20.23
CA ASP A 66 -9.00 -32.82 -21.38
C ASP A 66 -8.75 -32.02 -22.67
N ALA A 67 -8.30 -32.68 -23.73
CA ALA A 67 -7.97 -32.01 -24.99
C ALA A 67 -9.20 -31.42 -25.71
N GLU A 68 -10.38 -32.03 -25.54
CA GLU A 68 -11.62 -31.54 -26.17
C GLU A 68 -12.08 -30.25 -25.54
N ARG A 69 -12.07 -30.19 -24.20
CA ARG A 69 -12.40 -28.99 -23.42
C ARG A 69 -11.41 -27.84 -23.72
N LEU A 70 -10.12 -28.13 -23.77
CA LEU A 70 -9.09 -27.15 -24.17
C LEU A 70 -9.36 -26.60 -25.57
N HIS A 71 -9.69 -27.49 -26.54
CA HIS A 71 -9.99 -27.07 -27.90
C HIS A 71 -11.27 -26.22 -27.99
N ALA A 72 -12.27 -26.52 -27.17
CA ALA A 72 -13.51 -25.74 -27.08
C ALA A 72 -13.25 -24.35 -26.47
N LEU A 73 -12.45 -24.27 -25.38
CA LEU A 73 -12.07 -23.01 -24.76
C LEU A 73 -11.28 -22.09 -25.69
N ARG A 74 -10.40 -22.65 -26.53
CA ARG A 74 -9.63 -21.85 -27.51
C ARG A 74 -10.51 -21.11 -28.51
N LYS A 75 -11.75 -21.49 -28.68
CA LYS A 75 -12.74 -20.83 -29.57
C LYS A 75 -13.57 -19.78 -28.83
N ASP A 76 -13.47 -19.69 -27.53
CA ASP A 76 -14.28 -18.77 -26.72
C ASP A 76 -13.78 -17.33 -26.88
N GLN A 77 -14.60 -16.50 -27.52
CA GLN A 77 -14.29 -15.07 -27.76
C GLN A 77 -14.32 -14.19 -26.49
N ARG A 78 -14.86 -14.71 -25.39
CA ARG A 78 -14.88 -14.01 -24.09
C ARG A 78 -13.48 -13.98 -23.44
N LEU A 79 -12.59 -14.86 -23.88
CA LEU A 79 -11.23 -15.01 -23.35
C LEU A 79 -10.24 -14.22 -24.22
N SER A 80 -9.39 -13.42 -23.57
CA SER A 80 -8.35 -12.64 -24.22
C SER A 80 -7.01 -13.37 -24.26
N TYR A 81 -6.84 -14.37 -23.41
CA TYR A 81 -5.68 -15.24 -23.33
C TYR A 81 -6.11 -16.63 -22.90
N ILE A 82 -5.53 -17.62 -23.54
CA ILE A 82 -5.67 -19.04 -23.21
C ILE A 82 -4.31 -19.69 -23.38
N GLY A 83 -3.67 -20.03 -22.28
CA GLY A 83 -2.45 -20.78 -22.21
C GLY A 83 -2.71 -22.19 -21.70
N ALA A 84 -1.81 -23.11 -21.95
CA ALA A 84 -1.94 -24.45 -21.41
C ALA A 84 -0.59 -24.98 -20.94
N SER A 85 -0.60 -25.78 -19.89
CA SER A 85 0.53 -26.52 -19.39
C SER A 85 0.13 -27.94 -19.02
N ILE A 86 1.09 -28.85 -19.01
CA ILE A 86 0.89 -30.23 -18.59
C ILE A 86 1.84 -30.50 -17.42
N TYR A 87 1.27 -30.82 -16.28
CA TYR A 87 2.07 -31.33 -15.16
C TYR A 87 2.36 -32.80 -15.44
N ILE A 88 3.62 -33.13 -15.65
CA ILE A 88 4.01 -34.50 -16.05
C ILE A 88 4.26 -35.43 -14.88
N GLY A 89 4.47 -34.90 -13.68
CA GLY A 89 4.66 -35.68 -12.47
C GLY A 89 5.61 -35.06 -11.49
N SER A 90 5.79 -35.67 -10.34
CA SER A 90 6.71 -35.24 -9.28
C SER A 90 7.56 -36.39 -8.76
N MET A 91 8.63 -36.01 -8.09
CA MET A 91 9.44 -36.91 -7.27
C MET A 91 9.78 -36.25 -5.94
N LYS A 92 9.94 -37.04 -4.89
CA LYS A 92 10.42 -36.54 -3.61
C LYS A 92 11.92 -36.27 -3.71
N LEU A 93 12.32 -35.05 -3.34
CA LEU A 93 13.71 -34.67 -3.13
C LEU A 93 14.10 -34.91 -1.68
N THR A 94 13.23 -34.50 -0.77
CA THR A 94 13.31 -34.72 0.68
C THR A 94 11.92 -35.07 1.22
N PRO A 95 11.77 -35.48 2.49
CA PRO A 95 10.45 -35.78 3.05
C PRO A 95 9.41 -34.66 2.87
N ASN A 96 9.85 -33.41 2.90
CA ASN A 96 8.97 -32.23 2.83
C ASN A 96 9.09 -31.44 1.53
N LEU A 97 9.90 -31.90 0.56
CA LEU A 97 10.15 -31.17 -0.68
C LEU A 97 10.04 -32.10 -1.89
N ASN A 98 9.20 -31.71 -2.83
CA ASN A 98 9.01 -32.41 -4.09
C ASN A 98 9.55 -31.59 -5.26
N LEU A 99 10.07 -32.26 -6.27
CA LEU A 99 10.32 -31.70 -7.58
C LEU A 99 9.10 -31.99 -8.47
N GLY A 100 8.40 -30.98 -8.93
CA GLY A 100 7.33 -31.09 -9.91
C GLY A 100 7.79 -30.66 -11.29
N LEU A 101 7.50 -31.45 -12.33
CA LEU A 101 7.87 -31.12 -13.70
C LEU A 101 6.66 -30.64 -14.50
N THR A 102 6.82 -29.52 -15.18
CA THR A 102 5.77 -28.90 -15.99
C THR A 102 6.23 -28.67 -17.41
N GLU A 103 5.41 -29.08 -18.35
CA GLU A 103 5.52 -28.78 -19.78
C GLU A 103 4.64 -27.58 -20.10
N TYR A 104 5.19 -26.48 -20.58
CA TYR A 104 4.43 -25.33 -21.06
C TYR A 104 4.22 -25.46 -22.57
N LEU A 105 2.99 -25.23 -23.03
CA LEU A 105 2.60 -25.31 -24.42
C LEU A 105 2.63 -23.94 -25.09
N GLY A 106 3.29 -23.85 -26.24
CA GLY A 106 3.40 -22.60 -26.98
C GLY A 106 4.07 -21.49 -26.15
N ASP A 107 3.37 -20.35 -26.00
CA ASP A 107 3.88 -19.16 -25.32
C ASP A 107 3.54 -19.10 -23.82
N ASN A 108 2.96 -20.17 -23.25
CA ASN A 108 2.46 -20.14 -21.87
C ASN A 108 3.59 -19.98 -20.82
N ALA A 109 4.82 -20.38 -21.13
CA ALA A 109 5.96 -20.15 -20.26
C ALA A 109 6.19 -18.65 -19.95
N SER A 110 5.92 -17.79 -20.91
CA SER A 110 6.16 -16.33 -20.79
C SER A 110 5.30 -15.63 -19.72
N ILE A 111 4.20 -16.23 -19.32
CA ILE A 111 3.34 -15.64 -18.28
C ILE A 111 3.81 -15.96 -16.85
N TYR A 112 4.82 -16.81 -16.67
CA TYR A 112 5.38 -17.23 -15.38
C TYR A 112 6.86 -16.83 -15.24
N PRO A 113 7.18 -15.53 -15.14
CA PRO A 113 8.57 -15.07 -15.17
C PRO A 113 9.42 -15.60 -14.01
N ALA A 114 8.86 -15.79 -12.83
CA ALA A 114 9.59 -16.32 -11.69
C ALA A 114 10.02 -17.78 -11.89
N ASN A 115 9.15 -18.61 -12.47
CA ASN A 115 9.44 -20.03 -12.69
C ASN A 115 10.31 -20.27 -13.93
N THR A 116 10.32 -19.33 -14.88
CA THR A 116 11.00 -19.50 -16.18
C THR A 116 12.27 -18.65 -16.32
N SER A 117 12.70 -18.01 -15.24
CA SER A 117 13.94 -17.23 -15.23
C SER A 117 15.16 -18.13 -15.31
N ILE A 118 15.99 -17.91 -16.34
CA ILE A 118 17.21 -18.67 -16.58
C ILE A 118 18.40 -17.95 -15.96
N GLU A 119 19.25 -18.72 -15.25
CA GLU A 119 20.56 -18.29 -14.79
C GLU A 119 21.64 -18.64 -15.82
N GLU A 120 21.61 -19.89 -16.34
CA GLU A 120 22.54 -20.35 -17.36
C GLU A 120 21.81 -21.16 -18.42
N GLY A 121 22.30 -21.10 -19.68
CA GLY A 121 21.75 -21.87 -20.80
C GLY A 121 20.48 -21.30 -21.39
N ARG A 122 19.47 -22.13 -21.64
CA ARG A 122 18.19 -21.75 -22.26
C ARG A 122 17.02 -22.60 -21.74
N LEU A 123 15.82 -22.09 -21.91
CA LEU A 123 14.61 -22.89 -21.68
C LEU A 123 14.51 -24.08 -22.64
N PRO A 124 13.96 -25.21 -22.17
CA PRO A 124 13.71 -26.38 -23.00
C PRO A 124 12.79 -26.06 -24.18
N GLN A 125 13.14 -26.47 -25.39
CA GLN A 125 12.37 -26.25 -26.61
C GLN A 125 11.94 -27.55 -27.29
N LYS A 126 12.70 -28.61 -27.07
CA LYS A 126 12.44 -29.93 -27.71
C LYS A 126 11.97 -30.92 -26.65
N PRO A 127 11.20 -31.95 -27.05
CA PRO A 127 10.83 -33.02 -26.14
C PRO A 127 12.05 -33.62 -25.43
N MET A 128 11.88 -33.99 -24.16
CA MET A 128 12.92 -34.58 -23.30
C MET A 128 14.12 -33.65 -22.99
N GLU A 129 14.02 -32.34 -23.28
CA GLU A 129 14.91 -31.34 -22.71
C GLU A 129 14.35 -30.91 -21.34
N ILE A 130 15.23 -30.55 -20.38
CA ILE A 130 14.84 -30.13 -19.04
C ILE A 130 15.64 -28.90 -18.59
N ALA A 131 15.02 -28.03 -17.80
CA ALA A 131 15.66 -26.99 -17.05
C ALA A 131 15.30 -27.14 -15.54
N LEU A 132 16.30 -27.11 -14.69
CA LEU A 132 16.20 -27.29 -13.25
C LEU A 132 16.93 -26.16 -12.52
N SER A 133 16.55 -25.85 -11.29
CA SER A 133 17.31 -24.92 -10.47
C SER A 133 18.61 -25.57 -9.97
N LYS A 134 19.59 -24.74 -9.63
CA LYS A 134 20.86 -25.19 -9.08
C LYS A 134 20.66 -26.02 -7.80
N ASP A 135 19.78 -25.58 -6.91
CA ASP A 135 19.44 -26.30 -5.69
C ASP A 135 18.83 -27.67 -5.99
N THR A 136 17.97 -27.77 -6.99
CA THR A 136 17.41 -29.07 -7.41
C THR A 136 18.52 -30.06 -7.80
N LEU A 137 19.52 -29.61 -8.56
CA LEU A 137 20.65 -30.44 -8.91
C LEU A 137 21.46 -30.89 -7.69
N GLN A 138 21.63 -30.02 -6.72
CA GLN A 138 22.29 -30.30 -5.45
C GLN A 138 21.53 -31.33 -4.62
N TYR A 139 20.18 -31.19 -4.48
CA TYR A 139 19.33 -32.20 -3.82
C TYR A 139 19.40 -33.56 -4.49
N LEU A 140 19.51 -33.60 -5.80
CA LEU A 140 19.68 -34.85 -6.54
C LEU A 140 21.07 -35.45 -6.37
N GLY A 141 21.99 -34.74 -5.72
CA GLY A 141 23.39 -35.18 -5.56
C GLY A 141 24.17 -35.25 -6.88
N ILE A 142 23.79 -34.42 -7.85
CA ILE A 142 24.30 -34.52 -9.20
C ILE A 142 25.08 -33.25 -9.56
N GLU A 143 26.37 -33.37 -9.81
CA GLU A 143 27.13 -32.33 -10.48
C GLU A 143 26.96 -32.56 -12.00
N LYS A 144 26.04 -31.80 -12.58
CA LYS A 144 25.74 -31.88 -14.03
C LYS A 144 25.90 -30.51 -14.70
N HIS A 145 26.34 -30.57 -15.94
CA HIS A 145 26.53 -29.42 -16.81
C HIS A 145 25.48 -29.41 -17.91
N ILE A 146 25.28 -28.25 -18.52
CA ILE A 146 24.38 -28.12 -19.67
C ILE A 146 24.83 -29.08 -20.79
N GLY A 147 23.89 -29.89 -21.27
CA GLY A 147 24.09 -30.93 -22.24
C GLY A 147 24.14 -32.35 -21.64
N ASP A 148 24.28 -32.50 -20.33
CA ASP A 148 24.29 -33.79 -19.65
C ASP A 148 22.90 -34.43 -19.57
N LYS A 149 22.88 -35.73 -19.45
CA LYS A 149 21.64 -36.51 -19.27
C LYS A 149 21.35 -36.73 -17.81
N ILE A 150 20.08 -36.54 -17.44
CA ILE A 150 19.57 -36.73 -16.10
C ILE A 150 18.41 -37.73 -16.17
N THR A 151 18.46 -38.76 -15.36
CA THR A 151 17.40 -39.77 -15.23
C THR A 151 16.62 -39.49 -13.98
N LEU A 152 15.30 -39.31 -14.13
CA LEU A 152 14.38 -39.03 -13.03
C LEU A 152 13.28 -40.09 -12.97
N SER A 153 12.95 -40.53 -11.76
CA SER A 153 11.80 -41.40 -11.49
C SER A 153 10.66 -40.55 -10.94
N LEU A 154 9.58 -40.47 -11.71
CA LEU A 154 8.47 -39.54 -11.47
C LEU A 154 7.17 -40.31 -11.24
N GLU A 155 6.32 -39.73 -10.42
CA GLU A 155 4.96 -40.21 -10.20
C GLU A 155 3.96 -39.15 -10.68
N LYS A 156 3.01 -39.55 -11.52
CA LYS A 156 1.89 -38.76 -11.98
C LYS A 156 0.63 -39.27 -11.32
N SER A 157 0.10 -38.55 -10.35
CA SER A 157 -1.21 -38.78 -9.74
C SER A 157 -2.29 -37.93 -10.40
N LEU A 158 -3.54 -38.43 -10.42
CA LEU A 158 -4.71 -37.71 -10.84
C LEU A 158 -5.44 -37.12 -9.62
N ARG A 159 -5.90 -35.89 -9.74
CA ARG A 159 -6.49 -35.13 -8.64
C ARG A 159 -7.77 -35.77 -8.06
N HIS A 160 -8.62 -36.36 -8.91
CA HIS A 160 -9.86 -37.01 -8.49
C HIS A 160 -9.76 -38.53 -8.37
N ASN A 161 -8.61 -39.10 -8.66
CA ASN A 161 -8.35 -40.54 -8.52
C ASN A 161 -6.89 -40.76 -8.15
N ILE A 162 -6.58 -40.45 -6.89
CA ILE A 162 -5.21 -40.58 -6.36
C ILE A 162 -4.71 -42.04 -6.42
N ALA A 163 -5.61 -43.00 -6.32
CA ALA A 163 -5.27 -44.39 -6.45
C ALA A 163 -4.81 -44.82 -7.87
N ASP A 164 -5.11 -44.02 -8.88
CA ASP A 164 -4.68 -44.25 -10.26
C ASP A 164 -3.42 -43.39 -10.54
N SER A 165 -2.32 -43.71 -9.87
CA SER A 165 -1.05 -43.05 -10.10
C SER A 165 -0.21 -43.83 -11.11
N TYR A 166 0.53 -43.11 -11.93
CA TYR A 166 1.42 -43.68 -12.94
C TYR A 166 2.88 -43.33 -12.65
N THR A 167 3.66 -44.33 -12.27
CA THR A 167 5.11 -44.15 -11.98
C THR A 167 5.92 -44.53 -13.21
N TYR A 168 6.88 -43.72 -13.57
CA TYR A 168 7.77 -43.96 -14.72
C TYR A 168 9.17 -43.37 -14.49
N THR A 169 10.14 -43.89 -15.24
CA THR A 169 11.51 -43.36 -15.26
C THR A 169 11.83 -42.83 -16.64
N ALA A 170 12.33 -41.59 -16.71
CA ALA A 170 12.65 -40.93 -17.98
C ALA A 170 14.01 -40.24 -17.94
N GLU A 171 14.69 -40.24 -19.11
CA GLU A 171 15.96 -39.56 -19.27
C GLU A 171 15.75 -38.24 -20.00
N PHE A 172 16.24 -37.15 -19.42
CA PHE A 172 16.15 -35.79 -19.92
C PHE A 172 17.55 -35.23 -20.19
N VAL A 173 17.66 -34.27 -21.13
CA VAL A 173 18.89 -33.53 -21.40
C VAL A 173 18.79 -32.15 -20.73
N LEU A 174 19.72 -31.82 -19.85
CA LEU A 174 19.79 -30.54 -19.19
C LEU A 174 20.13 -29.42 -20.16
N THR A 175 19.26 -28.44 -20.38
CA THR A 175 19.47 -27.34 -21.33
C THR A 175 19.57 -25.97 -20.67
N GLY A 176 19.17 -25.87 -19.42
CA GLY A 176 19.24 -24.62 -18.67
C GLY A 176 19.22 -24.83 -17.18
N ILE A 177 19.80 -23.88 -16.47
CA ILE A 177 19.75 -23.77 -15.04
C ILE A 177 18.81 -22.61 -14.74
N LEU A 178 17.73 -22.90 -14.00
CA LEU A 178 16.74 -21.91 -13.54
C LEU A 178 17.26 -21.19 -12.30
N LYS A 179 16.84 -19.96 -12.13
CA LYS A 179 17.03 -19.25 -10.86
C LYS A 179 16.23 -19.93 -9.75
N ASN A 180 16.79 -19.92 -8.54
CA ASN A 180 16.07 -20.45 -7.38
C ASN A 180 14.81 -19.62 -7.11
N ASN A 181 13.69 -20.30 -6.88
CA ASN A 181 12.41 -19.69 -6.54
C ASN A 181 12.02 -20.09 -5.12
N TYR A 182 12.24 -19.20 -4.18
CA TYR A 182 11.95 -19.45 -2.76
C TYR A 182 10.46 -19.72 -2.46
N LEU A 183 9.53 -19.26 -3.32
CA LEU A 183 8.11 -19.61 -3.21
C LEU A 183 7.86 -21.12 -3.38
N GLY A 184 8.73 -21.82 -4.13
CA GLY A 184 8.67 -23.27 -4.27
C GLY A 184 9.00 -24.00 -2.97
N TYR A 185 9.93 -23.49 -2.20
CA TYR A 185 10.28 -24.10 -0.91
C TYR A 185 9.15 -23.97 0.11
N THR A 186 8.53 -22.80 0.23
CA THR A 186 7.40 -22.59 1.15
C THR A 186 6.16 -23.40 0.77
N SER A 187 5.99 -23.74 -0.52
CA SER A 187 4.89 -24.60 -0.99
C SER A 187 5.23 -26.11 -0.95
N GLY A 188 6.46 -26.49 -0.57
CA GLY A 188 6.92 -27.86 -0.58
C GLY A 188 7.13 -28.45 -1.98
N MET A 189 7.12 -27.63 -3.05
CA MET A 189 7.29 -28.09 -4.42
C MET A 189 8.15 -27.13 -5.24
N ILE A 190 9.31 -27.60 -5.68
CA ILE A 190 10.15 -26.90 -6.65
C ILE A 190 9.69 -27.28 -8.05
N THR A 191 9.60 -26.31 -8.95
CA THR A 191 9.17 -26.53 -10.33
C THR A 191 10.37 -26.65 -11.26
N GLY A 192 10.47 -27.78 -11.97
CA GLY A 192 11.32 -27.94 -13.16
C GLY A 192 10.50 -27.81 -14.44
N ILE A 193 11.14 -27.41 -15.52
CA ILE A 193 10.50 -27.19 -16.81
C ILE A 193 11.00 -28.22 -17.80
N VAL A 194 10.08 -28.81 -18.56
CA VAL A 194 10.42 -29.72 -19.68
C VAL A 194 9.93 -29.17 -21.00
N GLY A 195 10.57 -29.60 -22.07
CA GLY A 195 10.28 -29.15 -23.43
C GLY A 195 8.93 -29.67 -23.94
N GLU A 196 8.29 -28.90 -24.81
CA GLU A 196 6.99 -29.23 -25.40
C GLU A 196 7.01 -30.57 -26.14
N GLY A 197 6.07 -31.44 -25.88
CA GLY A 197 5.96 -32.80 -26.41
C GLY A 197 6.54 -33.88 -25.50
N SER A 198 7.18 -33.51 -24.36
CA SER A 198 7.69 -34.50 -23.38
C SER A 198 6.58 -35.31 -22.74
N ALA A 199 5.45 -34.72 -22.38
CA ALA A 199 4.32 -35.41 -21.77
C ALA A 199 3.82 -36.58 -22.65
N LYS A 200 3.72 -36.38 -23.95
CA LYS A 200 3.32 -37.44 -24.90
C LYS A 200 4.28 -38.58 -25.00
N ASN A 201 5.57 -38.35 -24.68
CA ASN A 201 6.60 -39.36 -24.73
C ASN A 201 6.66 -40.22 -23.46
N VAL A 202 6.24 -39.65 -22.33
CA VAL A 202 6.44 -40.30 -21.02
C VAL A 202 5.12 -40.76 -20.37
N LEU A 203 3.99 -40.11 -20.70
CA LEU A 203 2.68 -40.42 -20.10
C LEU A 203 1.77 -41.18 -21.04
N PRO A 204 0.99 -42.14 -20.52
CA PRO A 204 -0.12 -42.72 -21.29
C PRO A 204 -1.21 -41.65 -21.53
N SER A 205 -1.95 -41.78 -22.59
CA SER A 205 -2.97 -40.82 -23.01
C SER A 205 -4.04 -40.58 -21.93
N SER A 206 -4.30 -41.54 -21.07
CA SER A 206 -5.22 -41.45 -19.93
C SER A 206 -4.73 -40.53 -18.80
N HIS A 207 -3.45 -40.19 -18.77
CA HIS A 207 -2.82 -39.35 -17.74
C HIS A 207 -2.38 -37.98 -18.30
N VAL A 208 -2.66 -37.67 -19.56
CA VAL A 208 -2.35 -36.38 -20.17
C VAL A 208 -3.54 -35.45 -19.98
N TYR A 209 -3.45 -34.55 -19.03
CA TYR A 209 -4.40 -33.50 -18.74
C TYR A 209 -3.72 -32.12 -18.77
N TYR A 210 -4.51 -31.10 -19.12
CA TYR A 210 -4.06 -29.74 -19.30
C TYR A 210 -4.50 -28.86 -18.15
N ASN A 211 -3.60 -28.07 -17.63
CA ASN A 211 -3.93 -26.92 -16.80
C ASN A 211 -4.07 -25.71 -17.74
N VAL A 212 -5.26 -25.11 -17.78
CA VAL A 212 -5.60 -24.08 -18.77
C VAL A 212 -5.68 -22.72 -18.09
N ASP A 213 -4.71 -21.87 -18.39
CA ASP A 213 -4.61 -20.50 -17.90
C ASP A 213 -5.45 -19.56 -18.74
N ILE A 214 -6.27 -18.75 -18.10
CA ILE A 214 -7.16 -17.83 -18.80
C ILE A 214 -7.02 -16.39 -18.34
N ARG A 215 -7.34 -15.46 -19.27
CA ARG A 215 -7.70 -14.06 -18.99
C ARG A 215 -8.92 -13.70 -19.81
N THR A 216 -9.85 -12.97 -19.21
CA THR A 216 -11.08 -12.50 -19.88
C THR A 216 -10.84 -11.18 -20.64
N VAL A 217 -11.65 -10.92 -21.67
CA VAL A 217 -11.68 -9.65 -22.39
C VAL A 217 -12.26 -8.57 -21.49
N ASP A 218 -13.40 -8.87 -20.85
CA ASP A 218 -14.08 -7.96 -19.93
C ASP A 218 -13.74 -8.34 -18.48
N LYS A 219 -12.97 -7.48 -17.83
CA LYS A 219 -12.58 -7.65 -16.44
C LYS A 219 -13.76 -7.59 -15.47
N GLY A 220 -14.77 -6.77 -15.79
CA GLY A 220 -15.95 -6.60 -14.93
C GLY A 220 -16.89 -7.80 -14.95
N LYS A 221 -16.76 -8.68 -15.95
CA LYS A 221 -17.56 -9.92 -16.08
C LYS A 221 -16.74 -11.18 -15.81
N PHE A 222 -15.56 -11.03 -15.21
CA PHE A 222 -14.64 -12.14 -15.00
C PHE A 222 -15.31 -13.32 -14.30
N GLN A 223 -15.90 -13.08 -13.12
CA GLN A 223 -16.54 -14.16 -12.35
C GLN A 223 -17.66 -14.84 -13.13
N THR A 224 -18.58 -14.06 -13.70
CA THR A 224 -19.69 -14.62 -14.51
C THR A 224 -19.18 -15.48 -15.66
N ILE A 225 -18.07 -15.09 -16.32
CA ILE A 225 -17.48 -15.87 -17.40
C ILE A 225 -16.88 -17.17 -16.87
N VAL A 226 -16.22 -17.12 -15.70
CA VAL A 226 -15.67 -18.34 -15.08
C VAL A 226 -16.78 -19.29 -14.65
N ASP A 227 -17.85 -18.77 -14.03
CA ASP A 227 -19.02 -19.57 -13.62
C ASP A 227 -19.70 -20.23 -14.81
N ASP A 228 -19.95 -19.48 -15.90
CA ASP A 228 -20.49 -20.00 -17.13
C ASP A 228 -19.61 -21.14 -17.73
N ILE A 229 -18.28 -20.99 -17.67
CA ILE A 229 -17.34 -22.00 -18.15
C ILE A 229 -17.39 -23.24 -17.24
N ASN A 230 -17.41 -23.04 -15.92
CA ASN A 230 -17.50 -24.13 -14.95
C ASN A 230 -18.79 -24.94 -15.15
N GLU A 231 -19.92 -24.27 -15.34
CA GLU A 231 -21.21 -24.92 -15.62
C GLU A 231 -21.21 -25.65 -16.97
N GLN A 232 -20.73 -24.97 -18.02
CA GLN A 232 -20.69 -25.51 -19.37
C GLN A 232 -19.87 -26.79 -19.49
N PHE A 233 -18.73 -26.85 -18.84
CA PHE A 233 -17.79 -27.97 -18.91
C PHE A 233 -17.86 -28.89 -17.68
N GLN A 234 -18.77 -28.64 -16.73
CA GLN A 234 -18.94 -29.38 -15.48
C GLN A 234 -17.61 -29.47 -14.72
N ILE A 235 -16.92 -28.34 -14.60
CA ILE A 235 -15.68 -28.21 -13.82
C ILE A 235 -16.06 -28.03 -12.36
N HIS A 236 -15.48 -28.87 -11.50
CA HIS A 236 -15.70 -28.73 -10.05
C HIS A 236 -15.04 -27.43 -9.55
N GLU A 237 -15.65 -26.79 -8.57
CA GLU A 237 -15.15 -25.53 -8.00
C GLU A 237 -13.70 -25.62 -7.53
N LEU A 238 -13.33 -26.76 -6.90
CA LEU A 238 -11.95 -27.04 -6.48
C LEU A 238 -10.94 -27.19 -7.63
N ASP A 239 -11.39 -27.33 -8.87
CA ASP A 239 -10.53 -27.41 -10.05
C ASP A 239 -10.35 -26.07 -10.75
N THR A 240 -10.93 -25.01 -10.19
CA THR A 240 -10.72 -23.64 -10.62
C THR A 240 -9.79 -22.92 -9.64
N SER A 241 -8.58 -22.65 -10.05
CA SER A 241 -7.57 -21.96 -9.25
C SER A 241 -7.51 -20.48 -9.63
N TYR A 242 -7.91 -19.59 -8.74
CA TYR A 242 -7.86 -18.15 -8.94
C TYR A 242 -6.46 -17.59 -8.62
N ASN A 243 -5.96 -16.68 -9.44
CA ASN A 243 -4.76 -15.90 -9.10
C ASN A 243 -5.14 -14.68 -8.27
N VAL A 244 -5.44 -14.94 -7.01
CA VAL A 244 -5.93 -13.95 -6.03
C VAL A 244 -5.07 -12.69 -5.99
N VAL A 245 -3.75 -12.86 -5.96
CA VAL A 245 -2.80 -11.73 -5.85
C VAL A 245 -2.89 -10.83 -7.09
N TYR A 246 -2.97 -11.43 -8.28
CA TYR A 246 -3.05 -10.67 -9.54
C TYR A 246 -4.43 -10.05 -9.76
N LEU A 247 -5.51 -10.77 -9.42
CA LEU A 247 -6.88 -10.25 -9.48
C LEU A 247 -7.05 -9.03 -8.57
N ASN A 248 -6.56 -9.12 -7.33
CA ASN A 248 -6.57 -8.02 -6.38
C ASN A 248 -5.71 -6.83 -6.85
N ALA A 249 -4.53 -7.09 -7.43
CA ALA A 249 -3.70 -6.02 -7.99
C ALA A 249 -4.38 -5.27 -9.14
N LEU A 250 -5.23 -5.97 -9.91
CA LEU A 250 -6.01 -5.39 -11.01
C LEU A 250 -7.38 -4.83 -10.59
N GLY A 251 -7.81 -5.07 -9.34
CA GLY A 251 -9.15 -4.72 -8.85
C GLY A 251 -10.27 -5.50 -9.55
N ILE A 252 -10.02 -6.77 -9.87
CA ILE A 252 -11.00 -7.66 -10.47
C ILE A 252 -11.70 -8.44 -9.37
N SER A 253 -13.03 -8.32 -9.28
CA SER A 253 -13.82 -9.07 -8.31
C SER A 253 -13.91 -10.54 -8.71
N TYR A 254 -13.76 -11.44 -7.74
CA TYR A 254 -13.84 -12.89 -7.91
C TYR A 254 -14.49 -13.50 -6.67
N ASN A 255 -15.18 -14.63 -6.85
CA ASN A 255 -15.79 -15.46 -5.81
C ASN A 255 -16.52 -14.65 -4.72
N ALA A 256 -17.59 -13.93 -5.14
CA ALA A 256 -18.31 -12.98 -4.29
C ALA A 256 -19.09 -13.63 -3.12
N ASP A 257 -19.21 -14.95 -3.10
CA ASP A 257 -19.99 -15.70 -2.11
C ASP A 257 -19.16 -16.20 -0.92
N SER A 258 -17.84 -16.04 -0.93
CA SER A 258 -17.02 -16.31 0.27
C SER A 258 -17.13 -15.12 1.21
N GLU A 259 -17.76 -15.31 2.37
CA GLU A 259 -17.93 -14.29 3.43
C GLU A 259 -16.61 -13.72 3.98
N ASP A 260 -15.48 -14.31 3.66
CA ASP A 260 -14.14 -13.74 3.86
C ASP A 260 -13.80 -12.58 2.91
N SER A 261 -14.76 -12.15 2.06
CA SER A 261 -14.63 -10.95 1.22
C SER A 261 -14.80 -9.65 2.03
N ASN A 262 -14.10 -9.50 3.15
CA ASN A 262 -13.74 -8.19 3.68
C ASN A 262 -12.81 -7.43 2.71
N ASP A 263 -12.37 -8.08 1.66
CA ASP A 263 -11.73 -7.45 0.51
C ASP A 263 -12.80 -7.03 -0.51
N THR A 264 -13.63 -6.06 -0.10
CA THR A 264 -14.40 -5.26 -1.05
C THR A 264 -13.38 -4.81 -2.09
N GLY A 265 -13.45 -5.22 -3.34
CA GLY A 265 -12.48 -5.01 -4.43
C GLY A 265 -12.01 -3.55 -4.67
N PHE A 266 -12.12 -2.72 -3.66
CA PHE A 266 -11.56 -1.40 -3.49
C PHE A 266 -10.27 -1.52 -2.67
N SER A 267 -9.14 -1.53 -3.38
CA SER A 267 -7.85 -1.33 -2.71
C SER A 267 -7.95 -0.11 -1.78
N PHE A 268 -7.77 -0.33 -0.49
CA PHE A 268 -7.71 0.73 0.52
C PHE A 268 -6.78 1.87 0.10
N MET A 269 -5.65 1.54 -0.54
CA MET A 269 -4.70 2.49 -1.10
C MET A 269 -5.35 3.38 -2.17
N MET A 270 -6.24 2.82 -3.00
CA MET A 270 -7.00 3.56 -4.01
C MET A 270 -8.02 4.49 -3.35
N LEU A 271 -8.74 4.02 -2.32
CA LEU A 271 -9.69 4.85 -1.58
C LEU A 271 -8.99 6.01 -0.87
N ALA A 272 -7.87 5.75 -0.19
CA ALA A 272 -7.06 6.77 0.46
C ALA A 272 -6.51 7.78 -0.57
N GLY A 273 -6.04 7.31 -1.73
CA GLY A 273 -5.59 8.17 -2.83
C GLY A 273 -6.71 9.06 -3.37
N ILE A 274 -7.91 8.52 -3.57
CA ILE A 274 -9.10 9.29 -4.01
C ILE A 274 -9.48 10.34 -2.96
N LEU A 275 -9.46 9.99 -1.68
CA LEU A 275 -9.78 10.91 -0.58
C LEU A 275 -8.78 12.06 -0.54
N VAL A 276 -7.48 11.76 -0.58
CA VAL A 276 -6.42 12.78 -0.60
C VAL A 276 -6.52 13.66 -1.85
N ALA A 277 -6.71 13.07 -3.03
CA ALA A 277 -6.91 13.81 -4.28
C ALA A 277 -8.15 14.72 -4.20
N GLY A 278 -9.24 14.24 -3.62
CA GLY A 278 -10.46 15.02 -3.40
C GLY A 278 -10.24 16.22 -2.48
N LEU A 279 -9.52 16.02 -1.37
CA LEU A 279 -9.17 17.11 -0.44
C LEU A 279 -8.28 18.16 -1.10
N VAL A 280 -7.29 17.74 -1.88
CA VAL A 280 -6.40 18.63 -2.64
C VAL A 280 -7.18 19.45 -3.66
N LEU A 281 -8.06 18.80 -4.42
CA LEU A 281 -8.92 19.47 -5.41
C LEU A 281 -9.86 20.49 -4.77
N LEU A 282 -10.45 20.16 -3.64
CA LEU A 282 -11.29 21.08 -2.85
C LEU A 282 -10.48 22.29 -2.37
N ALA A 283 -9.27 22.06 -1.84
CA ALA A 283 -8.39 23.14 -1.41
C ALA A 283 -8.05 24.09 -2.58
N ALA A 284 -7.65 23.53 -3.73
CA ALA A 284 -7.34 24.30 -4.94
C ALA A 284 -8.57 25.05 -5.49
N GLY A 285 -9.73 24.38 -5.54
CA GLY A 285 -10.98 25.00 -5.97
C GLY A 285 -11.40 26.18 -5.09
N LEU A 286 -11.21 26.08 -3.77
CA LEU A 286 -11.46 27.18 -2.85
C LEU A 286 -10.54 28.38 -3.07
N VAL A 287 -9.28 28.14 -3.44
CA VAL A 287 -8.34 29.22 -3.79
C VAL A 287 -8.80 29.93 -5.07
N ILE A 288 -9.08 29.18 -6.13
CA ILE A 288 -9.60 29.72 -7.40
C ILE A 288 -10.87 30.53 -7.14
N TYR A 289 -11.82 29.98 -6.41
CA TYR A 289 -13.06 30.68 -6.03
C TYR A 289 -12.78 31.97 -5.26
N ASN A 290 -11.90 31.96 -4.28
CA ASN A 290 -11.57 33.13 -3.47
C ASN A 290 -10.95 34.25 -4.33
N ILE A 291 -9.99 33.91 -5.20
CA ILE A 291 -9.36 34.89 -6.09
C ILE A 291 -10.39 35.49 -7.08
N LEU A 292 -11.22 34.64 -7.68
CA LEU A 292 -12.28 35.06 -8.60
C LEU A 292 -13.30 35.96 -7.92
N LYS A 293 -13.77 35.60 -6.75
CA LYS A 293 -14.71 36.41 -5.97
C LYS A 293 -14.14 37.78 -5.67
N ILE A 294 -12.86 37.89 -5.37
CA ILE A 294 -12.15 39.14 -5.13
C ILE A 294 -12.07 39.93 -6.45
N SER A 295 -11.69 39.29 -7.56
CA SER A 295 -11.60 39.89 -8.88
C SER A 295 -12.95 40.50 -9.29
N VAL A 296 -14.00 39.69 -9.18
CA VAL A 296 -15.38 40.14 -9.48
C VAL A 296 -15.82 41.29 -8.58
N SER A 297 -15.48 41.23 -7.27
CA SER A 297 -15.84 42.29 -6.32
C SER A 297 -15.18 43.62 -6.67
N LYS A 298 -13.95 43.64 -7.19
CA LYS A 298 -13.26 44.86 -7.65
C LYS A 298 -13.92 45.45 -8.89
N ARG A 299 -14.57 44.63 -9.71
CA ARG A 299 -15.21 45.04 -10.99
C ARG A 299 -16.70 45.30 -10.89
N VAL A 300 -17.26 45.32 -9.67
CA VAL A 300 -18.71 45.52 -9.44
C VAL A 300 -19.19 46.79 -10.13
N LYS A 301 -18.42 47.90 -10.05
CA LYS A 301 -18.75 49.18 -10.74
C LYS A 301 -18.80 49.02 -12.27
N SER A 302 -17.76 48.36 -12.86
CA SER A 302 -17.69 48.10 -14.30
C SER A 302 -18.81 47.21 -14.78
N TYR A 303 -19.14 46.14 -14.04
CA TYR A 303 -20.28 45.28 -14.36
C TYR A 303 -21.63 45.99 -14.20
N GLY A 304 -21.73 46.90 -13.24
CA GLY A 304 -22.90 47.78 -13.09
C GLY A 304 -23.09 48.68 -14.31
N ILE A 305 -22.04 49.32 -14.80
CA ILE A 305 -22.03 50.17 -16.02
C ILE A 305 -22.40 49.31 -17.24
N LEU A 306 -21.80 48.14 -17.44
CA LEU A 306 -22.12 47.24 -18.54
C LEU A 306 -23.61 46.85 -18.55
N ARG A 307 -24.20 46.64 -17.40
CA ARG A 307 -25.64 46.35 -17.28
C ARG A 307 -26.51 47.56 -17.50
N ALA A 308 -26.05 48.77 -17.11
CA ALA A 308 -26.78 50.02 -17.38
C ALA A 308 -26.84 50.32 -18.88
N ILE A 309 -25.83 49.92 -19.66
CA ILE A 309 -25.78 50.09 -21.12
C ILE A 309 -26.52 48.95 -21.87
N GLY A 310 -27.22 48.05 -21.14
CA GLY A 310 -28.02 46.96 -21.74
C GLY A 310 -27.36 45.58 -21.75
N GLY A 311 -26.27 45.38 -21.05
CA GLY A 311 -25.62 44.04 -20.92
C GLY A 311 -26.49 43.06 -20.17
N GLU A 312 -26.70 41.86 -20.72
CA GLU A 312 -27.48 40.81 -20.11
C GLU A 312 -26.72 40.07 -18.98
N LYS A 313 -27.49 39.51 -18.02
CA LYS A 313 -26.91 38.72 -16.93
C LYS A 313 -26.08 37.53 -17.43
N GLY A 314 -26.52 36.89 -18.54
CA GLY A 314 -25.86 35.77 -19.18
C GLY A 314 -24.50 36.16 -19.77
N GLN A 315 -24.37 37.32 -20.33
CA GLN A 315 -23.11 37.82 -20.91
C GLN A 315 -22.05 38.06 -19.83
N LEU A 316 -22.42 38.64 -18.70
CA LEU A 316 -21.51 38.88 -17.56
C LEU A 316 -21.04 37.54 -16.97
N TYR A 317 -21.94 36.58 -16.88
CA TYR A 317 -21.62 35.21 -16.44
C TYR A 317 -20.58 34.58 -17.40
N GLN A 318 -20.82 34.67 -18.71
CA GLN A 318 -19.92 34.12 -19.73
C GLN A 318 -18.53 34.80 -19.74
N ILE A 319 -18.44 36.12 -19.48
CA ILE A 319 -17.16 36.83 -19.39
C ILE A 319 -16.27 36.18 -18.32
N VAL A 320 -16.81 35.96 -17.09
CA VAL A 320 -16.06 35.37 -15.99
C VAL A 320 -15.65 33.94 -16.29
N VAL A 321 -16.54 33.15 -16.90
CA VAL A 321 -16.25 31.76 -17.28
C VAL A 321 -15.16 31.70 -18.38
N ILE A 322 -15.25 32.56 -19.41
CA ILE A 322 -14.24 32.62 -20.47
C ILE A 322 -12.87 33.02 -19.93
N GLU A 323 -12.80 33.98 -19.01
CA GLU A 323 -11.54 34.33 -18.33
C GLU A 323 -10.85 33.12 -17.70
N VAL A 324 -11.61 32.29 -16.99
CA VAL A 324 -11.07 31.08 -16.33
C VAL A 324 -10.69 30.04 -17.35
N ILE A 325 -11.50 29.83 -18.40
CA ILE A 325 -11.15 28.87 -19.47
C ILE A 325 -9.84 29.27 -20.16
N LEU A 326 -9.64 30.57 -20.44
CA LEU A 326 -8.39 31.04 -21.03
C LEU A 326 -7.19 30.83 -20.11
N LEU A 327 -7.34 31.07 -18.82
CA LEU A 327 -6.29 30.80 -17.83
C LEU A 327 -6.03 29.31 -17.66
N CYS A 328 -7.05 28.47 -17.71
CA CYS A 328 -6.92 27.01 -17.69
C CYS A 328 -6.20 26.48 -18.95
N LEU A 329 -6.50 27.06 -20.12
CA LEU A 329 -5.86 26.68 -21.39
C LEU A 329 -4.34 26.85 -21.33
N LEU A 330 -3.86 27.86 -20.61
CA LEU A 330 -2.42 28.10 -20.40
C LEU A 330 -1.88 27.36 -19.18
N GLY A 331 -2.64 27.36 -18.08
CA GLY A 331 -2.19 26.83 -16.78
C GLY A 331 -2.13 25.32 -16.73
N ILE A 332 -3.09 24.62 -17.35
CA ILE A 332 -3.14 23.16 -17.33
C ILE A 332 -1.94 22.52 -18.03
N PRO A 333 -1.55 22.89 -19.26
CA PRO A 333 -0.37 22.30 -19.89
C PRO A 333 0.91 22.56 -19.10
N ILE A 334 1.09 23.76 -18.57
CA ILE A 334 2.25 24.12 -17.73
C ILE A 334 2.23 23.29 -16.44
N GLY A 335 1.08 23.17 -15.81
CA GLY A 335 0.89 22.37 -14.59
C GLY A 335 1.17 20.89 -14.82
N ILE A 336 0.71 20.31 -15.93
CA ILE A 336 1.01 18.92 -16.33
C ILE A 336 2.51 18.76 -16.55
N ALA A 337 3.17 19.64 -17.27
CA ALA A 337 4.61 19.56 -17.54
C ALA A 337 5.43 19.61 -16.23
N LEU A 338 5.17 20.61 -15.39
CA LEU A 338 5.84 20.75 -14.08
C LEU A 338 5.50 19.59 -13.15
N GLY A 339 4.24 19.13 -13.13
CA GLY A 339 3.79 18.00 -12.33
C GLY A 339 4.49 16.70 -12.75
N SER A 340 4.63 16.45 -14.05
CA SER A 340 5.32 15.28 -14.58
C SER A 340 6.82 15.26 -14.24
N VAL A 341 7.48 16.43 -14.35
CA VAL A 341 8.89 16.56 -13.95
C VAL A 341 9.05 16.34 -12.45
N SER A 342 8.17 16.92 -11.64
CA SER A 342 8.21 16.75 -10.19
C SER A 342 7.91 15.31 -9.76
N ALA A 343 6.91 14.66 -10.36
CA ALA A 343 6.59 13.27 -10.08
C ALA A 343 7.77 12.34 -10.43
N LYS A 344 8.39 12.53 -11.60
CA LYS A 344 9.61 11.78 -11.95
C LYS A 344 10.75 12.03 -10.96
N GLY A 345 10.97 13.28 -10.56
CA GLY A 345 11.98 13.64 -9.57
C GLY A 345 11.74 12.95 -8.22
N ILE A 346 10.51 12.96 -7.72
CA ILE A 346 10.12 12.31 -6.47
C ILE A 346 10.29 10.79 -6.58
N LEU A 347 9.79 10.16 -7.67
CA LEU A 347 9.91 8.73 -7.90
C LEU A 347 11.38 8.29 -8.04
N THR A 348 12.21 9.07 -8.76
CA THR A 348 13.64 8.76 -8.87
C THR A 348 14.38 8.93 -7.54
N ALA A 349 14.06 9.95 -6.76
CA ALA A 349 14.62 10.13 -5.42
C ALA A 349 14.19 8.97 -4.50
N SER A 350 12.94 8.51 -4.61
CA SER A 350 12.48 7.36 -3.81
C SER A 350 13.22 6.06 -4.17
N THR A 351 13.59 5.83 -5.44
CA THR A 351 14.33 4.62 -5.84
C THR A 351 15.76 4.54 -5.34
N THR A 352 16.36 5.64 -4.89
CA THR A 352 17.67 5.61 -4.22
C THR A 352 17.59 5.20 -2.75
N LEU A 353 16.37 5.16 -2.20
CA LEU A 353 16.06 4.85 -0.82
C LEU A 353 15.36 3.48 -0.67
N ILE A 354 15.01 2.79 -1.77
CA ILE A 354 14.29 1.51 -1.74
C ILE A 354 15.27 0.38 -2.00
N SER A 355 15.24 -0.66 -1.16
CA SER A 355 15.83 -1.95 -1.50
C SER A 355 15.07 -2.58 -2.67
N PRO A 356 15.73 -2.94 -3.78
CA PRO A 356 15.10 -3.55 -4.94
C PRO A 356 14.32 -4.83 -4.61
N GLU A 357 14.77 -5.55 -3.61
CA GLU A 357 14.24 -6.82 -3.12
C GLU A 357 12.77 -6.73 -2.65
N VAL A 358 12.36 -5.59 -2.07
CA VAL A 358 10.95 -5.33 -1.68
C VAL A 358 10.00 -5.48 -2.88
N PHE A 359 10.49 -5.27 -4.10
CA PHE A 359 9.72 -5.41 -5.33
C PHE A 359 10.06 -6.68 -6.13
N LEU A 360 10.76 -7.63 -5.50
CA LEU A 360 11.24 -8.85 -6.17
C LEU A 360 12.08 -8.56 -7.44
N VAL A 361 12.90 -7.51 -7.36
CA VAL A 361 13.76 -7.03 -8.45
C VAL A 361 15.21 -7.14 -7.99
N GLU A 362 16.08 -7.67 -8.84
CA GLU A 362 17.47 -7.99 -8.47
C GLU A 362 18.33 -6.77 -8.16
N ASN A 363 18.06 -5.63 -8.80
CA ASN A 363 18.91 -4.46 -8.63
C ASN A 363 18.20 -3.12 -8.82
N ALA A 364 18.77 -2.08 -8.26
CA ALA A 364 18.23 -0.71 -8.30
C ALA A 364 18.11 -0.15 -9.75
N SER A 365 18.87 -0.65 -10.71
CA SER A 365 18.80 -0.21 -12.10
C SER A 365 17.55 -0.77 -12.80
N GLU A 366 17.18 -1.98 -12.50
CA GLU A 366 15.94 -2.61 -12.98
C GLU A 366 14.71 -1.96 -12.35
N LEU A 367 14.74 -1.71 -11.05
CA LEU A 367 13.69 -0.95 -10.36
C LEU A 367 13.51 0.43 -10.98
N LYS A 368 14.59 1.16 -11.25
CA LYS A 368 14.54 2.44 -11.97
C LYS A 368 13.93 2.32 -13.36
N ARG A 369 14.26 1.25 -14.11
CA ARG A 369 13.70 0.98 -15.44
C ARG A 369 12.20 0.72 -15.34
N LEU A 370 11.76 -0.14 -14.44
CA LEU A 370 10.33 -0.44 -14.21
C LEU A 370 9.54 0.80 -13.80
N ILE A 371 10.09 1.62 -12.91
CA ILE A 371 9.48 2.89 -12.53
C ILE A 371 9.45 3.87 -13.71
N ALA A 372 10.52 3.95 -14.49
CA ALA A 372 10.58 4.84 -15.66
C ALA A 372 9.61 4.40 -16.77
N GLU A 373 9.52 3.11 -17.07
CA GLU A 373 8.58 2.54 -18.03
C GLU A 373 7.13 2.72 -17.59
N ASN A 374 6.84 2.57 -16.30
CA ASN A 374 5.50 2.74 -15.75
C ASN A 374 5.16 4.20 -15.44
N SER A 375 6.14 5.05 -15.13
CA SER A 375 5.94 6.50 -14.93
C SER A 375 5.80 7.27 -16.25
N SER A 376 6.27 6.74 -17.37
CA SER A 376 5.99 7.28 -18.71
C SER A 376 4.53 7.10 -19.12
N LEU A 377 3.72 6.69 -18.18
CA LEU A 377 2.38 6.27 -18.28
C LEU A 377 1.45 7.23 -18.91
N LYS A 378 1.02 6.68 -19.95
CA LYS A 378 -0.37 6.67 -20.41
C LYS A 378 -0.95 8.06 -20.33
N GLY A 379 -0.92 8.74 -21.48
CA GLY A 379 -1.59 10.03 -21.70
C GLY A 379 -2.99 10.13 -21.04
N PHE A 380 -3.56 8.99 -20.66
CA PHE A 380 -4.81 8.88 -19.90
C PHE A 380 -4.76 9.61 -18.54
N TYR A 381 -3.79 9.32 -17.67
CA TYR A 381 -3.72 9.98 -16.35
C TYR A 381 -3.44 11.49 -16.46
N LEU A 382 -2.64 11.88 -17.45
CA LEU A 382 -2.38 13.30 -17.73
C LEU A 382 -3.63 14.00 -18.23
N LEU A 383 -4.38 13.36 -19.13
CA LEU A 383 -5.63 13.89 -19.64
C LEU A 383 -6.68 13.99 -18.51
N VAL A 384 -6.81 12.94 -17.71
CA VAL A 384 -7.73 12.91 -16.55
C VAL A 384 -7.39 14.03 -15.56
N SER A 385 -6.11 14.21 -15.22
CA SER A 385 -5.66 15.30 -14.35
C SER A 385 -6.06 16.69 -14.90
N GLY A 386 -5.86 16.92 -16.20
CA GLY A 386 -6.26 18.16 -16.85
C GLY A 386 -7.77 18.36 -16.85
N VAL A 387 -8.55 17.34 -17.18
CA VAL A 387 -10.03 17.39 -17.18
C VAL A 387 -10.58 17.64 -15.78
N ILE A 388 -10.09 16.91 -14.78
CA ILE A 388 -10.48 17.10 -13.38
C ILE A 388 -10.19 18.53 -12.93
N THR A 389 -9.00 19.05 -13.19
CA THR A 389 -8.65 20.43 -12.82
C THR A 389 -9.56 21.45 -13.52
N LEU A 390 -9.84 21.26 -14.81
CA LEU A 390 -10.75 22.13 -15.57
C LEU A 390 -12.16 22.11 -14.98
N VAL A 391 -12.71 20.94 -14.70
CA VAL A 391 -14.05 20.78 -14.10
C VAL A 391 -14.12 21.47 -12.74
N PHE A 392 -13.13 21.24 -11.87
CA PHE A 392 -13.08 21.90 -10.56
C PHE A 392 -12.89 23.41 -10.65
N ALA A 393 -12.07 23.91 -11.58
CA ALA A 393 -11.92 25.33 -11.82
C ALA A 393 -13.24 25.97 -12.29
N LEU A 394 -13.98 25.29 -13.17
CA LEU A 394 -15.30 25.75 -13.61
C LEU A 394 -16.33 25.72 -12.46
N ILE A 395 -16.38 24.66 -11.68
CA ILE A 395 -17.26 24.57 -10.50
C ILE A 395 -16.94 25.69 -9.50
N ALA A 396 -15.66 25.94 -9.22
CA ALA A 396 -15.21 27.01 -8.33
C ALA A 396 -15.58 28.40 -8.89
N THR A 397 -15.70 28.55 -10.21
CA THR A 397 -16.07 29.80 -10.89
C THR A 397 -17.55 30.12 -10.77
N LEU A 398 -18.45 29.12 -10.69
CA LEU A 398 -19.90 29.30 -10.73
C LEU A 398 -20.44 30.29 -9.68
N PRO A 399 -20.05 30.23 -8.39
CA PRO A 399 -20.56 31.19 -7.40
C PRO A 399 -20.08 32.62 -7.65
N ALA A 400 -18.82 32.78 -8.14
CA ALA A 400 -18.27 34.10 -8.45
C ALA A 400 -18.95 34.70 -9.68
N ALA A 401 -19.16 33.91 -10.74
CA ALA A 401 -19.88 34.30 -11.93
C ALA A 401 -21.36 34.67 -11.62
N ARG A 402 -22.02 33.88 -10.78
CA ARG A 402 -23.37 34.20 -10.30
C ARG A 402 -23.42 35.51 -9.49
N TYR A 403 -22.37 35.81 -8.71
CA TYR A 403 -22.26 37.05 -7.99
C TYR A 403 -22.14 38.24 -8.98
N ALA A 404 -21.27 38.13 -10.00
CA ALA A 404 -21.14 39.14 -11.08
C ALA A 404 -22.47 39.40 -11.79
N ALA A 405 -23.18 38.32 -12.16
CA ALA A 405 -24.47 38.41 -12.85
C ALA A 405 -25.62 39.03 -12.02
N LYS A 406 -25.54 38.96 -10.69
CA LYS A 406 -26.55 39.52 -9.77
C LYS A 406 -26.33 40.99 -9.39
N VAL A 407 -25.24 41.60 -9.81
CA VAL A 407 -24.95 43.02 -9.50
C VAL A 407 -26.05 43.91 -10.04
N SER A 408 -26.64 44.76 -9.13
CA SER A 408 -27.63 45.81 -9.55
C SER A 408 -26.91 47.06 -10.08
N PRO A 409 -27.27 47.57 -11.26
CA PRO A 409 -26.68 48.81 -11.81
C PRO A 409 -26.74 49.99 -10.84
N VAL A 410 -27.89 50.19 -10.20
CA VAL A 410 -28.10 51.29 -9.25
C VAL A 410 -27.21 51.17 -8.02
N LEU A 411 -27.11 49.97 -7.41
CA LEU A 411 -26.22 49.73 -6.27
C LEU A 411 -24.75 49.82 -6.62
N ALA A 412 -24.36 49.43 -7.84
CA ALA A 412 -22.98 49.48 -8.28
C ALA A 412 -22.48 50.91 -8.52
N MET A 413 -23.39 51.81 -8.98
CA MET A 413 -23.05 53.22 -9.26
C MET A 413 -23.22 54.13 -8.04
N SER A 414 -24.13 53.86 -7.10
CA SER A 414 -24.42 54.68 -5.93
C SER A 414 -23.42 54.60 -4.76
N GLY A 415 -22.39 53.80 -4.90
CA GLY A 415 -21.35 53.66 -3.87
C GLY A 415 -21.93 53.38 -2.47
N THR A 416 -22.50 52.24 -2.24
CA THR A 416 -23.30 51.90 -1.05
C THR A 416 -22.66 52.28 0.26
N SER A 417 -23.25 53.22 0.94
CA SER A 417 -23.11 53.40 2.37
C SER A 417 -23.66 52.16 3.10
N LEU A 418 -22.77 51.37 3.68
CA LEU A 418 -23.12 50.26 4.55
C LEU A 418 -24.03 50.80 5.66
N LYS A 419 -25.30 50.37 5.73
CA LYS A 419 -26.17 50.61 6.90
C LYS A 419 -25.51 50.02 8.12
N ILE A 420 -24.83 50.85 8.90
CA ILE A 420 -24.21 50.48 10.18
C ILE A 420 -25.35 50.26 11.16
N ARG A 421 -25.65 48.97 11.40
CA ARG A 421 -26.56 48.62 12.50
C ARG A 421 -25.79 48.75 13.82
N SER A 422 -25.92 49.85 14.49
CA SER A 422 -25.33 50.09 15.80
C SER A 422 -26.06 49.21 16.84
N LYS A 423 -25.39 48.16 17.30
CA LYS A 423 -25.81 47.44 18.52
C LYS A 423 -25.10 48.06 19.69
N LYS A 424 -25.89 48.49 20.72
CA LYS A 424 -25.35 48.92 22.01
C LYS A 424 -24.42 47.85 22.57
N ARG A 425 -23.14 48.13 22.71
CA ARG A 425 -22.14 47.20 23.24
C ARG A 425 -21.92 47.47 24.73
N LYS A 426 -21.85 46.40 25.55
CA LYS A 426 -21.39 46.47 26.95
C LYS A 426 -19.93 46.97 26.97
N LYS A 427 -19.63 47.96 27.87
CA LYS A 427 -18.26 48.43 28.07
C LYS A 427 -17.39 47.24 28.56
N LYS A 428 -16.49 46.78 27.71
CA LYS A 428 -15.42 45.82 28.08
C LYS A 428 -14.10 46.55 28.12
N VAL A 429 -13.34 46.35 29.18
CA VAL A 429 -11.96 46.82 29.24
C VAL A 429 -11.12 46.12 28.17
N ILE A 430 -10.54 46.88 27.25
CA ILE A 430 -9.71 46.38 26.17
C ILE A 430 -8.27 46.34 26.67
N ARG A 431 -7.75 45.14 26.94
CA ARG A 431 -6.40 44.94 27.46
C ARG A 431 -5.33 45.06 26.34
N ASN A 432 -5.68 44.72 25.13
CA ASN A 432 -4.84 44.79 23.92
C ASN A 432 -5.67 45.27 22.74
N PHE A 433 -5.47 46.52 22.34
CA PHE A 433 -6.23 47.19 21.31
C PHE A 433 -6.04 46.53 19.94
N GLU A 434 -4.82 46.15 19.57
CA GLU A 434 -4.47 45.58 18.27
C GLU A 434 -5.16 44.23 18.06
N SER A 435 -5.10 43.33 19.03
CA SER A 435 -5.77 42.02 19.00
C SER A 435 -7.30 42.16 18.96
N TYR A 436 -7.86 43.07 19.73
CA TYR A 436 -9.30 43.36 19.73
C TYR A 436 -9.77 43.87 18.36
N TYR A 437 -9.02 44.80 17.79
CA TYR A 437 -9.34 45.39 16.49
C TYR A 437 -9.21 44.36 15.36
N ALA A 438 -8.21 43.49 15.38
CA ALA A 438 -8.05 42.36 14.47
C ALA A 438 -9.27 41.43 14.50
N ARG A 439 -9.76 41.06 15.68
CA ARG A 439 -11.00 40.30 15.85
C ARG A 439 -12.24 40.96 15.27
N LEU A 440 -12.36 42.27 15.39
CA LEU A 440 -13.47 43.01 14.78
C LEU A 440 -13.39 42.97 13.28
N ASN A 441 -12.22 43.09 12.72
CA ASN A 441 -11.98 42.97 11.27
C ASN A 441 -12.40 41.63 10.69
N LEU A 442 -12.06 40.53 11.37
CA LEU A 442 -12.50 39.18 10.97
C LEU A 442 -14.05 39.06 10.96
N LYS A 443 -14.72 39.64 11.94
CA LYS A 443 -16.19 39.62 12.03
C LYS A 443 -16.87 40.51 11.00
N ARG A 444 -16.22 41.57 10.53
CA ARG A 444 -16.76 42.50 9.52
C ARG A 444 -16.91 41.86 8.15
N ASN A 445 -15.92 41.06 7.75
CA ASN A 445 -15.89 40.39 6.45
C ASN A 445 -16.05 38.89 6.56
N LYS A 446 -17.09 38.41 7.27
CA LYS A 446 -17.31 36.98 7.59
C LYS A 446 -17.13 36.03 6.42
N GLY A 447 -17.72 36.34 5.25
CA GLY A 447 -17.65 35.43 4.10
C GLY A 447 -16.24 35.21 3.58
N ARG A 448 -15.37 36.24 3.60
CA ARG A 448 -13.97 36.12 3.19
C ARG A 448 -13.15 35.40 4.25
N THR A 449 -13.35 35.76 5.52
CA THR A 449 -12.71 35.11 6.67
C THR A 449 -12.98 33.62 6.68
N VAL A 450 -14.25 33.20 6.50
CA VAL A 450 -14.63 31.77 6.47
C VAL A 450 -13.94 31.03 5.33
N ILE A 451 -13.90 31.59 4.10
CA ILE A 451 -13.28 30.95 2.96
C ILE A 451 -11.77 30.79 3.17
N THR A 452 -11.09 31.80 3.71
CA THR A 452 -9.66 31.74 4.01
C THR A 452 -9.36 30.70 5.10
N ILE A 453 -10.15 30.68 6.17
CA ILE A 453 -10.03 29.65 7.21
C ILE A 453 -10.30 28.26 6.63
N LEU A 454 -11.34 28.09 5.82
CA LEU A 454 -11.68 26.80 5.23
C LEU A 454 -10.56 26.27 4.31
N SER A 455 -9.95 27.15 3.53
CA SER A 455 -8.80 26.75 2.69
C SER A 455 -7.61 26.28 3.51
N LEU A 456 -7.33 26.93 4.65
CA LEU A 456 -6.28 26.51 5.58
C LEU A 456 -6.64 25.23 6.31
N VAL A 457 -7.92 25.10 6.72
CA VAL A 457 -8.45 23.87 7.35
C VAL A 457 -8.17 22.67 6.46
N MET A 458 -8.47 22.78 5.15
CA MET A 458 -8.21 21.69 4.21
C MET A 458 -6.72 21.31 4.16
N SER A 459 -5.83 22.31 4.14
CA SER A 459 -4.38 22.06 4.13
C SER A 459 -3.91 21.34 5.40
N ILE A 460 -4.41 21.76 6.56
CA ILE A 460 -4.07 21.16 7.85
C ILE A 460 -4.68 19.75 7.96
N THR A 461 -5.91 19.55 7.51
CA THR A 461 -6.57 18.23 7.48
C THR A 461 -5.76 17.23 6.67
N VAL A 462 -5.33 17.61 5.45
CA VAL A 462 -4.51 16.73 4.60
C VAL A 462 -3.17 16.42 5.26
N PHE A 463 -2.53 17.42 5.88
CA PHE A 463 -1.28 17.22 6.61
C PHE A 463 -1.43 16.15 7.71
N ILE A 464 -2.44 16.30 8.57
CA ILE A 464 -2.67 15.38 9.69
C ILE A 464 -3.09 14.00 9.18
N ALA A 465 -3.94 13.93 8.15
CA ALA A 465 -4.37 12.67 7.55
C ALA A 465 -3.19 11.87 6.97
N LEU A 466 -2.27 12.54 6.24
CA LEU A 466 -1.08 11.90 5.68
C LEU A 466 -0.09 11.44 6.76
N GLN A 467 0.09 12.25 7.80
CA GLN A 467 0.93 11.87 8.94
C GLN A 467 0.31 10.73 9.74
N GLY A 468 -1.02 10.75 9.93
CA GLY A 468 -1.77 9.67 10.57
C GLY A 468 -1.65 8.36 9.79
N PHE A 469 -1.80 8.41 8.47
CA PHE A 469 -1.60 7.26 7.59
C PHE A 469 -0.19 6.68 7.72
N SER A 470 0.84 7.53 7.68
CA SER A 470 2.23 7.10 7.89
C SER A 470 2.45 6.44 9.26
N SER A 471 1.78 6.96 10.31
CA SER A 471 1.87 6.39 11.66
C SER A 471 1.17 5.03 11.76
N ILE A 472 0.00 4.86 11.15
CA ILE A 472 -0.73 3.58 11.12
C ILE A 472 0.08 2.52 10.39
N LEU A 473 0.66 2.84 9.25
CA LEU A 473 1.54 1.93 8.53
C LEU A 473 2.73 1.50 9.39
N LYS A 474 3.34 2.42 10.12
CA LYS A 474 4.47 2.12 11.02
C LYS A 474 4.09 1.19 12.17
N VAL A 475 2.87 1.32 12.71
CA VAL A 475 2.36 0.44 13.77
C VAL A 475 1.97 -0.92 13.20
N ALA A 476 1.33 -0.96 12.03
CA ALA A 476 0.94 -2.20 11.37
C ALA A 476 2.13 -3.07 10.94
N SER A 477 3.29 -2.45 10.72
CA SER A 477 4.55 -3.15 10.43
C SER A 477 5.33 -3.56 11.67
N GLY A 478 4.76 -3.40 12.87
CA GLY A 478 5.39 -3.55 14.18
C GLY A 478 6.15 -4.84 14.42
N LEU A 479 7.32 -4.96 13.80
CA LEU A 479 8.33 -5.96 14.11
C LEU A 479 9.09 -5.62 15.41
N GLN A 480 8.78 -4.50 16.05
CA GLN A 480 9.69 -3.88 16.99
C GLN A 480 9.81 -4.52 18.37
N ASP A 481 8.89 -5.42 18.80
CA ASP A 481 8.95 -5.96 20.19
C ASP A 481 8.48 -7.42 20.33
N SER A 482 8.32 -8.18 19.24
CA SER A 482 7.69 -9.51 19.32
C SER A 482 8.49 -10.66 18.70
N HIS A 483 9.75 -10.45 18.33
CA HIS A 483 10.60 -11.51 17.80
C HIS A 483 11.70 -11.90 18.77
N LEU A 484 12.04 -13.18 18.79
CA LEU A 484 13.17 -13.72 19.49
C LEU A 484 14.40 -13.71 18.55
N GLY A 485 15.56 -13.29 19.08
CA GLY A 485 16.81 -13.22 18.34
C GLY A 485 16.97 -11.97 17.46
N ASP A 486 18.12 -11.84 16.85
CA ASP A 486 18.47 -10.79 15.89
C ASP A 486 18.31 -11.26 14.43
N TYR A 487 18.32 -12.57 14.24
CA TYR A 487 18.12 -13.25 12.95
C TYR A 487 17.16 -14.41 13.10
N GLN A 488 16.48 -14.71 11.98
CA GLN A 488 15.72 -15.94 11.79
C GLN A 488 16.37 -16.72 10.64
N ILE A 489 16.86 -17.91 10.91
CA ILE A 489 17.50 -18.78 9.93
C ILE A 489 16.62 -20.03 9.81
N THR A 490 16.03 -20.25 8.64
CA THR A 490 14.98 -21.27 8.46
C THR A 490 15.38 -22.27 7.38
N ASN A 491 15.09 -23.54 7.61
CA ASN A 491 15.14 -24.59 6.61
C ASN A 491 13.95 -25.55 6.78
N GLU A 492 12.97 -25.40 5.92
CA GLU A 492 11.72 -26.19 5.96
C GLU A 492 11.85 -27.56 5.24
N THR A 493 12.99 -27.84 4.64
CA THR A 493 13.19 -29.01 3.78
C THR A 493 14.06 -30.08 4.41
N VAL A 494 15.39 -29.93 4.40
CA VAL A 494 16.34 -30.88 4.97
C VAL A 494 16.51 -30.72 6.48
N GLY A 495 16.28 -29.49 6.96
CA GLY A 495 16.57 -29.10 8.32
C GLY A 495 18.06 -28.90 8.62
N PHE A 496 18.37 -28.40 9.79
CA PHE A 496 19.70 -28.17 10.31
C PHE A 496 20.08 -29.30 11.27
N THR A 497 21.34 -29.70 11.24
CA THR A 497 21.87 -30.70 12.15
C THR A 497 22.30 -30.06 13.48
N THR A 498 22.57 -30.91 14.48
CA THR A 498 23.14 -30.47 15.77
C THR A 498 24.50 -29.79 15.57
N GLU A 499 25.30 -30.25 14.57
CA GLU A 499 26.59 -29.63 14.23
C GLU A 499 26.40 -28.20 13.71
N ASN A 500 25.31 -27.96 12.97
CA ASN A 500 24.97 -26.60 12.52
C ASN A 500 24.60 -25.65 13.68
N LEU A 501 23.90 -26.16 14.69
CA LEU A 501 23.65 -25.42 15.93
C LEU A 501 24.98 -25.09 16.67
N HIS A 502 25.88 -26.07 16.76
CA HIS A 502 27.21 -25.84 17.37
C HIS A 502 28.03 -24.82 16.58
N GLU A 503 28.02 -24.89 15.23
CA GLU A 503 28.72 -23.90 14.37
C GLU A 503 28.24 -22.47 14.66
N LEU A 504 26.93 -22.29 14.89
CA LEU A 504 26.36 -20.98 15.28
C LEU A 504 26.79 -20.56 16.71
N LEU A 505 26.76 -21.48 17.67
CA LEU A 505 27.10 -21.20 19.07
C LEU A 505 28.61 -20.93 19.26
N GLU A 506 29.48 -21.49 18.42
CA GLU A 506 30.92 -21.25 18.44
C GLU A 506 31.33 -19.89 17.88
N ASN A 507 30.41 -19.21 17.15
CA ASN A 507 30.68 -17.90 16.63
C ASN A 507 30.74 -16.86 17.76
N SER A 508 31.86 -16.13 17.85
CA SER A 508 32.11 -15.13 18.91
C SER A 508 31.07 -14.01 18.98
N ASP A 509 30.39 -13.73 17.89
CA ASP A 509 29.36 -12.68 17.82
C ASP A 509 28.01 -13.13 18.37
N VAL A 510 27.78 -14.46 18.50
CA VAL A 510 26.55 -15.06 18.99
C VAL A 510 26.57 -15.15 20.51
N LYS A 511 25.48 -14.74 21.12
CA LYS A 511 25.25 -14.86 22.57
C LYS A 511 24.54 -16.15 22.92
N ASN A 512 23.45 -16.46 22.26
CA ASN A 512 22.67 -17.69 22.39
C ASN A 512 21.86 -17.92 21.09
N VAL A 513 21.33 -19.13 20.94
CA VAL A 513 20.51 -19.53 19.78
C VAL A 513 19.29 -20.25 20.31
N ALA A 514 18.11 -19.67 20.10
CA ALA A 514 16.87 -20.40 20.27
C ALA A 514 16.63 -21.25 19.02
N ALA A 515 16.16 -22.47 19.22
CA ALA A 515 16.04 -23.46 18.16
C ALA A 515 14.69 -24.17 18.18
N ILE A 516 14.14 -24.43 17.00
CA ILE A 516 12.87 -25.12 16.81
C ILE A 516 13.08 -26.35 15.94
N GLN A 517 12.55 -27.47 16.40
CA GLN A 517 12.35 -28.71 15.64
C GLN A 517 10.87 -28.84 15.31
N PHE A 518 10.54 -29.27 14.09
CA PHE A 518 9.15 -29.34 13.63
C PHE A 518 8.88 -30.58 12.79
N SER A 519 7.78 -31.25 13.05
CA SER A 519 7.26 -32.34 12.22
C SER A 519 5.76 -32.20 12.06
N LEU A 520 5.29 -32.36 10.82
CA LEU A 520 3.88 -32.36 10.45
C LEU A 520 3.46 -33.77 10.04
N TYR A 521 2.32 -34.22 10.54
CA TYR A 521 1.69 -35.49 10.22
C TYR A 521 0.25 -35.25 9.76
N GLU A 522 -0.09 -35.80 8.61
CA GLU A 522 -1.44 -35.75 8.04
C GLU A 522 -2.21 -37.02 8.29
N GLN A 523 -3.52 -36.91 8.50
CA GLN A 523 -4.38 -38.08 8.63
C GLN A 523 -4.59 -38.73 7.27
N ASN A 524 -4.60 -40.11 7.27
CA ASN A 524 -5.06 -40.85 6.10
C ASN A 524 -6.61 -40.85 6.02
N LEU A 525 -7.17 -41.47 4.98
CA LEU A 525 -8.63 -41.53 4.74
C LEU A 525 -9.42 -42.23 5.90
N ASP A 526 -8.75 -43.04 6.73
CA ASP A 526 -9.35 -43.70 7.88
C ASP A 526 -9.21 -42.87 9.18
N GLY A 527 -8.69 -41.63 9.10
CA GLY A 527 -8.47 -40.77 10.27
C GLY A 527 -7.33 -41.21 11.17
N ARG A 528 -6.34 -41.90 10.62
CA ARG A 528 -5.16 -42.38 11.33
C ARG A 528 -3.89 -41.76 10.78
N PHE A 529 -2.83 -41.75 11.57
CA PHE A 529 -1.50 -41.37 11.13
C PHE A 529 -0.70 -42.62 10.77
N ASP A 530 -0.14 -42.68 9.58
CA ASP A 530 0.63 -43.84 9.13
C ASP A 530 2.05 -43.87 9.73
N GLU A 531 2.59 -42.71 10.10
CA GLU A 531 3.99 -42.58 10.56
C GLU A 531 4.12 -42.46 12.08
N ILE A 532 3.03 -42.20 12.82
CA ILE A 532 3.08 -41.95 14.25
C ILE A 532 1.83 -42.47 14.97
N ASP A 533 2.00 -43.11 16.13
CA ASP A 533 0.89 -43.56 16.96
C ASP A 533 0.55 -42.55 18.05
N VAL A 534 -0.73 -42.22 18.19
CA VAL A 534 -1.24 -41.28 19.19
C VAL A 534 -2.49 -41.82 19.89
N SER A 535 -2.69 -41.45 21.15
CA SER A 535 -3.82 -41.92 21.96
C SER A 535 -5.11 -41.12 21.80
N PHE A 536 -5.09 -40.04 20.99
CA PHE A 536 -6.23 -39.15 20.79
C PHE A 536 -6.64 -39.13 19.32
N HIS A 537 -7.87 -38.71 19.08
CA HIS A 537 -8.45 -38.64 17.73
C HIS A 537 -8.63 -37.17 17.36
N LEU A 538 -8.21 -36.83 16.15
CA LEU A 538 -8.42 -35.53 15.59
C LEU A 538 -9.70 -35.51 14.73
N LYS A 539 -10.31 -34.34 14.56
CA LYS A 539 -11.38 -34.16 13.62
C LYS A 539 -10.84 -34.34 12.18
N PRO A 540 -11.69 -34.74 11.22
CA PRO A 540 -11.28 -34.85 9.82
C PRO A 540 -10.60 -33.60 9.31
N SER A 541 -9.55 -33.75 8.50
CA SER A 541 -8.69 -32.67 7.95
C SER A 541 -7.82 -31.92 8.95
N GLU A 542 -7.85 -32.21 10.24
CA GLU A 542 -6.87 -31.65 11.18
C GLU A 542 -5.54 -32.39 11.09
N THR A 543 -4.45 -31.68 11.35
CA THR A 543 -3.07 -32.20 11.32
C THR A 543 -2.51 -32.34 12.73
N LEU A 544 -1.54 -33.22 12.89
CA LEU A 544 -0.72 -33.30 14.10
C LEU A 544 0.64 -32.67 13.84
N GLN A 545 1.03 -31.74 14.70
CA GLN A 545 2.32 -31.07 14.63
C GLN A 545 3.08 -31.33 15.92
N ILE A 546 4.29 -31.85 15.82
CA ILE A 546 5.19 -32.03 16.98
C ILE A 546 6.28 -30.97 16.86
N VAL A 547 6.42 -30.19 17.91
CA VAL A 547 7.36 -29.08 17.98
C VAL A 547 8.31 -29.28 19.14
N GLY A 548 9.61 -29.40 18.85
CA GLY A 548 10.67 -29.44 19.86
C GLY A 548 11.29 -28.05 19.99
N ILE A 549 11.42 -27.52 21.18
CA ILE A 549 12.06 -26.23 21.45
C ILE A 549 13.10 -26.36 22.54
N ASN A 550 14.19 -25.61 22.39
CA ASN A 550 15.28 -25.67 23.36
C ASN A 550 15.07 -24.69 24.54
N ASP A 551 15.97 -24.74 25.52
CA ASP A 551 15.91 -23.95 26.75
C ASP A 551 15.75 -22.43 26.50
N GLU A 552 16.49 -21.90 25.55
CA GLU A 552 16.47 -20.46 25.21
C GLU A 552 15.10 -20.05 24.65
N TYR A 553 14.41 -20.97 23.96
CA TYR A 553 13.07 -20.70 23.45
C TYR A 553 12.01 -20.83 24.56
N TRP A 554 12.13 -21.78 25.48
CA TRP A 554 11.23 -21.93 26.63
C TRP A 554 11.21 -20.66 27.48
N ASP A 555 12.37 -20.09 27.76
CA ASP A 555 12.51 -18.89 28.57
C ASP A 555 11.78 -17.70 27.96
N TYR A 556 11.77 -17.60 26.64
CA TYR A 556 11.03 -16.56 25.92
C TYR A 556 9.54 -16.86 25.81
N PHE A 557 9.19 -18.07 25.40
CA PHE A 557 7.82 -18.44 25.00
C PHE A 557 6.85 -18.48 26.18
N MET A 558 7.29 -18.99 27.32
CA MET A 558 6.47 -19.26 28.49
C MET A 558 7.03 -18.68 29.80
N GLY A 559 8.12 -17.93 29.76
CA GLY A 559 8.86 -17.50 30.95
C GLY A 559 8.07 -16.70 31.98
N THR A 560 6.93 -16.11 31.59
CA THR A 560 6.02 -15.39 32.48
C THR A 560 4.76 -16.17 32.85
N GLU A 561 4.43 -17.26 32.14
CA GLU A 561 3.19 -18.00 32.23
C GLU A 561 3.38 -19.36 32.89
N LEU A 562 4.56 -19.98 32.78
CA LEU A 562 4.89 -21.28 33.42
C LEU A 562 5.55 -21.05 34.77
N LYS A 563 5.14 -21.87 35.74
CA LYS A 563 5.82 -21.98 37.02
C LYS A 563 7.13 -22.77 36.85
N GLU A 564 8.13 -22.51 37.67
CA GLU A 564 9.42 -23.17 37.66
C GLU A 564 9.30 -24.72 37.72
N GLU A 565 8.38 -25.22 38.55
CA GLU A 565 8.05 -26.66 38.62
C GLU A 565 7.51 -27.24 37.30
N GLN A 566 6.76 -26.47 36.53
CA GLN A 566 6.21 -26.88 35.24
C GLN A 566 7.30 -26.94 34.18
N LEU A 567 8.21 -25.95 34.19
CA LEU A 567 9.34 -25.91 33.29
C LEU A 567 10.32 -27.08 33.55
N GLU A 568 10.59 -27.43 34.82
CA GLU A 568 11.36 -28.63 35.15
C GLU A 568 10.66 -29.91 34.65
N LEU A 569 9.34 -29.94 34.70
CA LEU A 569 8.59 -31.10 34.21
C LEU A 569 8.65 -31.22 32.69
N LEU A 570 8.63 -30.14 31.94
CA LEU A 570 8.85 -30.14 30.50
C LEU A 570 10.25 -30.65 30.16
N LYS A 571 11.28 -30.09 30.80
CA LYS A 571 12.70 -30.49 30.61
C LYS A 571 12.99 -31.93 30.99
N SER A 572 12.17 -32.50 31.87
CA SER A 572 12.28 -33.95 32.20
C SER A 572 11.73 -34.88 31.11
N GLY A 573 11.10 -34.34 30.09
CA GLY A 573 10.53 -35.09 28.97
C GLY A 573 9.21 -35.81 29.27
N ASN A 574 8.55 -35.53 30.39
CA ASN A 574 7.31 -36.15 30.78
C ASN A 574 6.05 -35.27 30.63
N ALA A 575 6.22 -34.08 30.05
CA ALA A 575 5.14 -33.14 29.88
C ALA A 575 5.19 -32.47 28.51
N CYS A 576 4.08 -31.87 28.14
CA CYS A 576 3.96 -31.05 26.92
C CYS A 576 3.03 -29.86 27.15
N VAL A 577 3.17 -28.89 26.29
CA VAL A 577 2.17 -27.83 26.07
C VAL A 577 1.41 -28.18 24.81
N VAL A 578 0.09 -28.08 24.83
CA VAL A 578 -0.74 -28.38 23.67
C VAL A 578 -1.36 -27.09 23.16
N ARG A 579 -1.24 -26.85 21.87
CA ARG A 579 -1.99 -25.82 21.20
C ARG A 579 -3.10 -26.44 20.39
N ASN A 580 -4.33 -26.08 20.77
CA ASN A 580 -5.52 -26.54 20.08
C ASN A 580 -5.68 -25.86 18.71
N PRO A 581 -6.33 -26.52 17.73
CA PRO A 581 -6.60 -25.94 16.42
C PRO A 581 -7.40 -24.65 16.53
N ILE A 582 -7.15 -23.73 15.63
CA ILE A 582 -7.93 -22.49 15.55
C ILE A 582 -9.29 -22.82 14.96
N SER A 583 -10.33 -22.45 15.68
CA SER A 583 -11.71 -22.58 15.19
C SER A 583 -11.93 -21.69 13.98
N VAL A 584 -12.30 -22.28 12.86
CA VAL A 584 -12.63 -21.57 11.61
C VAL A 584 -14.14 -21.59 11.44
N SER A 585 -14.74 -20.40 11.23
CA SER A 585 -16.16 -20.29 10.91
C SER A 585 -16.34 -20.28 9.39
N TYR A 586 -17.20 -21.15 8.86
CA TYR A 586 -17.72 -21.07 7.51
C TYR A 586 -19.16 -20.56 7.56
N GLY A 587 -19.35 -19.28 7.24
CA GLY A 587 -20.64 -18.62 7.39
C GLY A 587 -21.13 -18.61 8.84
N GLU A 588 -22.36 -19.05 9.08
CA GLU A 588 -22.94 -19.17 10.43
C GLU A 588 -22.56 -20.49 11.15
N GLU A 589 -21.91 -21.43 10.46
CA GLU A 589 -21.47 -22.71 11.05
C GLU A 589 -20.04 -22.61 11.55
N GLN A 590 -19.87 -22.84 12.84
CA GLN A 590 -18.56 -22.99 13.46
C GLN A 590 -18.14 -24.46 13.38
N LEU A 591 -17.06 -24.76 12.68
CA LEU A 591 -16.52 -26.11 12.63
C LEU A 591 -16.04 -26.53 14.01
N GLU A 592 -16.51 -27.69 14.49
CA GLU A 592 -16.00 -28.27 15.70
C GLU A 592 -14.55 -28.66 15.50
N THR A 593 -13.67 -28.17 16.37
CA THR A 593 -12.25 -28.52 16.42
C THR A 593 -11.96 -29.45 17.58
N THR A 594 -10.88 -30.21 17.46
CA THR A 594 -10.37 -31.03 18.56
C THR A 594 -9.82 -30.10 19.66
N SER A 595 -10.19 -30.43 20.93
CA SER A 595 -9.69 -29.69 22.09
C SER A 595 -9.13 -30.68 23.11
N ILE A 596 -7.90 -30.45 23.55
CA ILE A 596 -7.23 -31.17 24.62
C ILE A 596 -7.10 -30.23 25.82
N GLU A 597 -7.52 -30.69 26.99
CA GLU A 597 -7.54 -29.90 28.22
C GLU A 597 -6.26 -30.08 29.06
N VAL A 598 -5.93 -29.06 29.84
CA VAL A 598 -4.83 -29.09 30.81
C VAL A 598 -5.05 -30.21 31.83
N GLY A 599 -3.99 -30.94 32.16
CA GLY A 599 -4.01 -32.09 33.09
C GLY A 599 -4.28 -33.44 32.43
N THR A 600 -4.70 -33.44 31.14
CA THR A 600 -4.83 -34.68 30.36
C THR A 600 -3.47 -35.32 30.14
N THR A 601 -3.42 -36.63 30.12
CA THR A 601 -2.22 -37.37 29.70
C THR A 601 -2.45 -37.90 28.30
N ILE A 602 -1.58 -37.54 27.38
CA ILE A 602 -1.60 -38.01 26.00
C ILE A 602 -0.43 -38.96 25.76
N ASN A 603 -0.61 -39.93 24.88
CA ASN A 603 0.47 -40.79 24.43
C ASN A 603 0.82 -40.43 22.99
N VAL A 604 2.10 -40.19 22.74
CA VAL A 604 2.64 -39.88 21.43
C VAL A 604 3.84 -40.77 21.18
N ALA A 605 3.79 -41.59 20.13
CA ALA A 605 4.83 -42.56 19.80
C ALA A 605 5.27 -43.44 20.97
N GLY A 606 4.29 -43.90 21.80
CA GLY A 606 4.55 -44.72 22.96
C GLY A 606 5.04 -43.99 24.22
N THR A 607 5.26 -42.65 24.11
CA THR A 607 5.68 -41.81 25.24
C THR A 607 4.47 -41.13 25.87
N SER A 608 4.34 -41.24 27.21
CA SER A 608 3.23 -40.64 27.95
C SER A 608 3.59 -39.24 28.40
N LEU A 609 2.86 -38.25 27.91
CA LEU A 609 3.09 -36.83 28.15
C LEU A 609 1.92 -36.21 28.91
N LYS A 610 2.20 -35.51 30.01
CA LYS A 610 1.18 -34.76 30.75
C LYS A 610 1.03 -33.36 30.15
N VAL A 611 -0.17 -32.98 29.74
CA VAL A 611 -0.48 -31.62 29.27
C VAL A 611 -0.50 -30.68 30.48
N ILE A 612 0.47 -29.79 30.55
CA ILE A 612 0.63 -28.85 31.68
C ILE A 612 0.06 -27.47 31.38
N ASN A 613 -0.06 -27.13 30.12
CA ASN A 613 -0.70 -25.89 29.67
C ASN A 613 -1.31 -26.07 28.28
N THR A 614 -2.31 -25.27 27.96
CA THR A 614 -2.93 -25.21 26.63
C THR A 614 -2.90 -23.81 26.11
N LEU A 615 -2.72 -23.65 24.79
CA LEU A 615 -2.73 -22.41 24.08
C LEU A 615 -3.90 -22.38 23.09
N ASP A 616 -4.60 -21.28 23.02
CA ASP A 616 -5.73 -21.07 22.11
C ASP A 616 -5.50 -19.82 21.24
N GLY A 617 -6.05 -19.82 20.03
CA GLY A 617 -5.96 -18.67 19.12
C GLY A 617 -4.62 -18.53 18.39
N TYR A 618 -4.34 -17.34 17.88
CA TYR A 618 -3.12 -17.05 17.11
C TYR A 618 -1.91 -16.69 17.99
N GLU A 619 -2.13 -16.30 19.23
CA GLU A 619 -1.05 -16.00 20.16
C GLU A 619 -0.27 -17.27 20.51
N GLY A 620 1.06 -17.20 20.45
CA GLY A 620 1.94 -18.34 20.75
C GLY A 620 1.97 -19.42 19.67
N TYR A 621 1.48 -19.16 18.44
CA TYR A 621 1.62 -20.12 17.35
C TYR A 621 3.08 -20.25 16.92
N LEU A 622 3.61 -21.47 17.04
CA LEU A 622 4.93 -21.83 16.56
C LEU A 622 4.82 -22.30 15.11
N GLY A 623 4.80 -21.31 14.17
CA GLY A 623 4.90 -21.58 12.75
C GLY A 623 6.35 -21.50 12.31
N ILE A 624 6.73 -22.32 11.36
CA ILE A 624 8.03 -22.26 10.71
C ILE A 624 7.84 -21.61 9.36
N GLY A 625 8.53 -20.50 9.15
CA GLY A 625 8.41 -19.75 7.94
C GLY A 625 6.96 -19.31 7.66
N ASN A 626 6.48 -19.55 6.43
CA ASN A 626 5.07 -19.31 6.04
C ASN A 626 4.19 -20.56 6.07
N SER A 627 4.70 -21.70 6.53
CA SER A 627 3.97 -22.97 6.54
C SER A 627 3.03 -23.15 7.74
N GLY A 628 2.39 -22.07 8.17
CA GLY A 628 1.45 -22.07 9.29
C GLY A 628 0.17 -22.86 9.01
N PHE A 629 0.14 -24.13 9.36
CA PHE A 629 -1.10 -24.92 9.37
C PHE A 629 -1.86 -24.65 10.67
N THR A 630 -2.82 -23.75 10.60
CA THR A 630 -3.63 -23.36 11.77
C THR A 630 -4.69 -24.40 12.15
N ASN A 631 -4.97 -25.36 11.26
CA ASN A 631 -5.97 -26.41 11.44
C ASN A 631 -5.48 -27.67 12.17
N GLY A 632 -4.32 -27.60 12.85
CA GLY A 632 -3.73 -28.74 13.52
C GLY A 632 -3.51 -28.55 15.03
N ILE A 633 -3.41 -29.66 15.72
CA ILE A 633 -2.93 -29.67 17.10
C ILE A 633 -1.40 -29.59 17.08
N GLN A 634 -0.83 -28.68 17.87
CA GLN A 634 0.60 -28.67 18.16
C GLN A 634 0.88 -29.28 19.53
N VAL A 635 1.72 -30.30 19.55
CA VAL A 635 2.29 -30.87 20.77
C VAL A 635 3.70 -30.31 20.91
N ILE A 636 3.87 -29.38 21.85
CA ILE A 636 5.12 -28.65 22.07
C ILE A 636 5.86 -29.34 23.22
N VAL A 637 7.07 -29.78 22.96
CA VAL A 637 7.92 -30.53 23.88
C VAL A 637 9.33 -29.95 23.94
N ASP A 638 10.10 -30.40 24.94
CA ASP A 638 11.53 -30.09 24.99
C ASP A 638 12.28 -30.82 23.86
N ASP A 639 13.28 -30.14 23.25
CA ASP A 639 14.04 -30.69 22.12
C ASP A 639 14.76 -31.99 22.43
N SER A 640 15.08 -32.25 23.70
CA SER A 640 15.74 -33.46 24.14
C SER A 640 14.93 -34.74 23.87
N ILE A 641 13.59 -34.64 23.89
CA ILE A 641 12.70 -35.80 23.63
C ILE A 641 12.11 -35.81 22.22
N TYR A 642 12.27 -34.74 21.46
CA TYR A 642 11.71 -34.66 20.14
C TYR A 642 12.15 -35.82 19.22
N SER A 643 13.44 -36.15 19.24
CA SER A 643 13.95 -37.27 18.43
C SER A 643 13.37 -38.61 18.81
N GLN A 644 13.04 -38.82 20.11
CA GLN A 644 12.39 -40.03 20.58
C GLN A 644 10.96 -40.15 20.07
N LEU A 645 10.25 -39.01 19.98
CA LEU A 645 8.87 -38.97 19.50
C LEU A 645 8.76 -39.10 17.97
N THR A 646 9.65 -38.46 17.25
CA THR A 646 9.54 -38.32 15.80
C THR A 646 10.52 -39.18 14.99
N GLY A 647 11.57 -39.71 15.62
CA GLY A 647 12.68 -40.37 14.93
C GLY A 647 13.58 -39.39 14.13
N LYS A 648 13.35 -38.07 14.22
CA LYS A 648 14.11 -37.05 13.51
C LYS A 648 14.98 -36.27 14.51
N ASN A 649 16.14 -35.81 14.03
CA ASN A 649 17.10 -35.06 14.87
C ASN A 649 17.55 -33.79 14.15
N THR A 650 16.63 -33.10 13.46
CA THR A 650 16.93 -31.92 12.70
C THR A 650 16.14 -30.74 13.24
N TYR A 651 16.74 -29.56 13.23
CA TYR A 651 16.11 -28.30 13.55
C TYR A 651 15.60 -27.65 12.27
N SER A 652 14.46 -27.00 12.34
CA SER A 652 13.85 -26.32 11.22
C SER A 652 14.14 -24.82 11.24
N GLU A 653 14.43 -24.27 12.43
CA GLU A 653 14.67 -22.86 12.60
C GLU A 653 15.68 -22.57 13.71
N PHE A 654 16.56 -21.63 13.47
CA PHE A 654 17.47 -21.05 14.45
C PHE A 654 17.24 -19.55 14.57
N LEU A 655 17.21 -19.06 15.80
CA LEU A 655 17.00 -17.67 16.17
C LEU A 655 18.20 -17.15 16.99
N PRO A 656 19.33 -16.86 16.34
CA PRO A 656 20.51 -16.37 17.04
C PRO A 656 20.31 -14.95 17.57
N THR A 657 20.68 -14.75 18.81
CA THR A 657 20.83 -13.44 19.46
C THR A 657 22.28 -13.06 19.50
N LEU A 658 22.63 -11.88 19.05
CA LEU A 658 24.00 -11.42 19.01
C LEU A 658 24.45 -10.77 20.34
N ASN A 659 25.76 -10.78 20.54
CA ASN A 659 26.40 -10.00 21.59
C ASN A 659 26.26 -8.49 21.30
N LYS A 660 26.19 -7.67 22.35
CA LYS A 660 26.03 -6.20 22.23
C LYS A 660 27.11 -5.50 21.37
N ASN A 661 28.29 -6.10 21.26
CA ASN A 661 29.43 -5.56 20.51
C ASN A 661 29.74 -6.37 19.24
N ALA A 662 28.81 -7.20 18.77
CA ALA A 662 28.98 -8.03 17.59
C ALA A 662 29.17 -7.18 16.32
N ASP A 663 30.05 -7.63 15.42
CA ASP A 663 30.16 -7.05 14.07
C ASP A 663 29.11 -7.66 13.16
N ARG A 664 27.95 -6.97 13.05
CA ARG A 664 26.81 -7.42 12.25
C ARG A 664 27.16 -7.69 10.79
N ARG A 665 27.99 -6.85 10.18
CA ARG A 665 28.40 -7.05 8.77
C ARG A 665 29.26 -8.30 8.58
N SER A 666 30.04 -8.66 9.56
CA SER A 666 30.80 -9.93 9.55
C SER A 666 29.84 -11.10 9.73
N PHE A 667 28.87 -10.94 10.61
CA PHE A 667 27.87 -11.97 10.88
C PHE A 667 26.90 -12.16 9.70
N ASP A 668 26.47 -11.11 8.99
CA ASP A 668 25.68 -11.24 7.76
C ASP A 668 26.36 -12.14 6.73
N LYS A 669 27.66 -11.92 6.48
CA LYS A 669 28.44 -12.76 5.57
C LYS A 669 28.59 -14.20 6.05
N PHE A 670 28.71 -14.38 7.36
CA PHE A 670 28.77 -15.70 7.98
C PHE A 670 27.44 -16.43 7.75
N VAL A 671 26.30 -15.81 8.05
CA VAL A 671 24.97 -16.39 7.86
C VAL A 671 24.68 -16.68 6.40
N GLU A 672 25.06 -15.77 5.49
CA GLU A 672 24.94 -15.98 4.05
C GLU A 672 25.75 -17.21 3.61
N ALA A 673 27.00 -17.33 4.05
CA ALA A 673 27.83 -18.49 3.77
C ALA A 673 27.33 -19.77 4.45
N PHE A 674 26.77 -19.69 5.64
CA PHE A 674 26.18 -20.78 6.39
C PHE A 674 24.95 -21.33 5.64
N CYS A 675 24.01 -20.46 5.28
CA CYS A 675 22.83 -20.84 4.50
C CYS A 675 23.21 -21.38 3.11
N GLY A 676 24.23 -20.82 2.47
CA GLY A 676 24.72 -21.29 1.17
C GLY A 676 25.29 -22.72 1.16
N LYS A 677 25.67 -23.26 2.32
CA LYS A 677 26.13 -24.66 2.46
C LYS A 677 24.98 -25.65 2.51
N ILE A 678 23.80 -25.22 2.99
CA ILE A 678 22.68 -26.10 3.30
C ILE A 678 21.53 -25.74 2.37
N PRO A 679 21.21 -26.59 1.38
CA PRO A 679 20.16 -26.29 0.40
C PRO A 679 18.79 -26.03 1.03
N GLY A 680 18.05 -25.04 0.52
CA GLY A 680 16.74 -24.66 1.02
C GLY A 680 16.77 -23.80 2.30
N SER A 681 17.98 -23.40 2.76
CA SER A 681 18.11 -22.50 3.89
C SER A 681 17.88 -21.05 3.45
N THR A 682 17.14 -20.33 4.27
CA THR A 682 16.90 -18.87 4.13
C THR A 682 17.21 -18.19 5.44
N PHE A 683 17.51 -16.91 5.39
CA PHE A 683 17.64 -16.14 6.63
C PHE A 683 16.99 -14.75 6.48
N LEU A 684 16.57 -14.24 7.61
CA LEU A 684 16.01 -12.90 7.77
C LEU A 684 16.81 -12.19 8.86
N SER A 685 17.37 -11.02 8.56
CA SER A 685 17.91 -10.11 9.56
C SER A 685 16.80 -9.17 10.01
N TYR A 686 16.44 -9.19 11.27
CA TYR A 686 15.39 -8.32 11.79
C TYR A 686 15.78 -6.85 11.74
N GLU A 687 17.06 -6.52 11.99
CA GLU A 687 17.55 -5.14 11.86
C GLU A 687 17.51 -4.66 10.40
N GLU A 688 17.94 -5.50 9.46
CA GLU A 688 17.91 -5.16 8.04
C GLU A 688 16.47 -4.99 7.56
N THR A 689 15.58 -5.90 7.95
CA THR A 689 14.14 -5.80 7.64
C THR A 689 13.52 -4.55 8.26
N GLU A 690 13.86 -4.23 9.51
CA GLU A 690 13.42 -3.01 10.16
C GLU A 690 13.96 -1.76 9.44
N GLN A 691 15.22 -1.79 9.00
CA GLN A 691 15.81 -0.72 8.22
C GLN A 691 15.14 -0.58 6.85
N GLN A 692 14.90 -1.67 6.13
CA GLN A 692 14.18 -1.67 4.86
C GLN A 692 12.75 -1.13 5.01
N LEU A 693 12.06 -1.51 6.09
CA LEU A 693 10.75 -0.95 6.44
C LEU A 693 10.84 0.53 6.77
N LYS A 694 11.80 0.96 7.58
CA LYS A 694 12.05 2.38 7.89
C LYS A 694 12.33 3.19 6.62
N GLU A 695 13.11 2.65 5.70
CA GLU A 695 13.40 3.27 4.41
C GLU A 695 12.14 3.34 3.53
N SER A 696 11.35 2.28 3.47
CA SER A 696 10.06 2.26 2.77
C SER A 696 9.07 3.28 3.34
N PHE A 697 9.01 3.42 4.67
CA PHE A 697 8.22 4.44 5.33
C PHE A 697 8.74 5.85 5.07
N ALA A 698 10.06 6.05 5.06
CA ALA A 698 10.68 7.33 4.76
C ALA A 698 10.30 7.82 3.35
N GLN A 699 10.08 6.92 2.41
CA GLN A 699 9.65 7.26 1.06
C GLN A 699 8.18 7.67 0.98
N ILE A 700 7.29 6.91 1.63
CA ILE A 700 5.87 7.30 1.74
C ILE A 700 5.80 8.66 2.44
N GLN A 701 6.62 8.87 3.44
CA GLN A 701 6.71 10.13 4.15
C GLN A 701 7.27 11.27 3.27
N MET A 702 8.26 10.99 2.42
CA MET A 702 8.80 11.95 1.45
C MET A 702 7.76 12.36 0.40
N LEU A 703 6.98 11.41 -0.13
CA LEU A 703 5.85 11.69 -1.00
C LEU A 703 4.80 12.58 -0.30
N ALA A 704 4.46 12.22 0.94
CA ALA A 704 3.54 13.00 1.78
C ALA A 704 4.06 14.42 2.00
N TRP A 705 5.35 14.61 2.35
CA TRP A 705 5.97 15.91 2.51
C TRP A 705 5.97 16.72 1.22
N GLY A 706 6.18 16.09 0.05
CA GLY A 706 6.04 16.73 -1.25
C GLY A 706 4.64 17.29 -1.46
N LEU A 707 3.60 16.51 -1.20
CA LEU A 707 2.20 16.92 -1.28
C LEU A 707 1.90 18.06 -0.30
N ILE A 708 2.33 17.93 0.97
CA ILE A 708 2.17 18.93 2.01
C ILE A 708 2.80 20.26 1.63
N PHE A 709 3.99 20.24 1.03
CA PHE A 709 4.69 21.43 0.55
C PHE A 709 3.85 22.18 -0.48
N PHE A 710 3.31 21.50 -1.49
CA PHE A 710 2.48 22.14 -2.52
C PHE A 710 1.15 22.65 -1.96
N ILE A 711 0.49 21.91 -1.07
CA ILE A 711 -0.73 22.36 -0.40
C ILE A 711 -0.43 23.59 0.49
N GLY A 712 0.71 23.59 1.16
CA GLY A 712 1.22 24.72 1.92
C GLY A 712 1.43 25.96 1.04
N LEU A 713 2.03 25.81 -0.13
CA LEU A 713 2.18 26.89 -1.10
C LEU A 713 0.83 27.48 -1.55
N ILE A 714 -0.14 26.62 -1.83
CA ILE A 714 -1.52 27.02 -2.16
C ILE A 714 -2.13 27.83 -1.00
N GLY A 715 -1.96 27.34 0.24
CA GLY A 715 -2.41 28.04 1.46
C GLY A 715 -1.78 29.43 1.61
N ILE A 716 -0.46 29.51 1.44
CA ILE A 716 0.29 30.77 1.51
C ILE A 716 -0.18 31.75 0.44
N LEU A 717 -0.35 31.31 -0.80
CA LEU A 717 -0.87 32.15 -1.88
C LEU A 717 -2.27 32.70 -1.57
N ASN A 718 -3.13 31.86 -0.99
CA ASN A 718 -4.46 32.28 -0.59
C ASN A 718 -4.42 33.36 0.51
N ILE A 719 -3.55 33.22 1.50
CA ILE A 719 -3.38 34.21 2.57
C ILE A 719 -2.84 35.52 1.99
N ILE A 720 -1.77 35.46 1.20
CA ILE A 720 -1.18 36.64 0.54
C ILE A 720 -2.24 37.38 -0.24
N ASN A 721 -3.03 36.68 -1.06
CA ASN A 721 -4.09 37.28 -1.86
C ASN A 721 -5.21 37.90 -0.97
N THR A 722 -5.60 37.20 0.09
CA THR A 722 -6.62 37.69 1.03
C THR A 722 -6.15 38.94 1.76
N VAL A 723 -4.93 38.94 2.28
CA VAL A 723 -4.35 40.09 2.98
C VAL A 723 -4.12 41.24 2.03
N TYR A 724 -3.53 41.00 0.85
CA TYR A 724 -3.35 42.01 -0.18
C TYR A 724 -4.66 42.73 -0.53
N THR A 725 -5.74 41.96 -0.69
CA THR A 725 -7.05 42.51 -1.02
C THR A 725 -7.68 43.24 0.15
N ASN A 726 -7.57 42.69 1.39
CA ASN A 726 -8.06 43.34 2.61
C ASN A 726 -7.42 44.71 2.80
N ILE A 727 -6.17 44.83 2.48
CA ILE A 727 -5.41 46.03 2.57
C ILE A 727 -5.85 47.01 1.48
N HIS A 728 -5.85 46.60 0.21
CA HIS A 728 -6.24 47.44 -0.90
C HIS A 728 -7.68 48.00 -0.82
N THR A 729 -8.62 47.20 -0.34
CA THR A 729 -10.01 47.62 -0.12
C THR A 729 -10.20 48.60 1.05
N ARG A 730 -9.15 48.83 1.83
CA ARG A 730 -9.16 49.62 3.06
C ARG A 730 -8.07 50.68 3.10
N VAL A 731 -7.43 50.97 1.96
CA VAL A 731 -6.32 51.92 1.89
C VAL A 731 -6.74 53.27 2.47
N THR A 732 -7.90 53.79 2.11
CA THR A 732 -8.45 55.05 2.63
C THR A 732 -8.74 55.03 4.13
N GLU A 733 -9.32 53.90 4.63
CA GLU A 733 -9.55 53.71 6.06
C GLU A 733 -8.24 53.69 6.84
N ILE A 734 -7.24 53.02 6.30
CA ILE A 734 -5.88 52.94 6.84
C ILE A 734 -5.23 54.30 6.82
N GLY A 735 -5.37 55.08 5.72
CA GLY A 735 -4.89 56.45 5.60
C GLY A 735 -5.51 57.35 6.66
N MET A 736 -6.84 57.28 6.86
CA MET A 736 -7.54 58.03 7.90
C MET A 736 -7.08 57.64 9.32
N GLN A 737 -6.90 56.38 9.61
CA GLN A 737 -6.37 55.90 10.92
C GLN A 737 -4.98 56.41 11.21
N ARG A 738 -4.11 56.45 10.18
CA ARG A 738 -2.76 57.03 10.29
C ARG A 738 -2.81 58.55 10.47
N ALA A 739 -3.74 59.21 9.80
CA ALA A 739 -3.93 60.67 9.94
C ALA A 739 -4.43 61.04 11.36
N ILE A 740 -5.19 60.20 12.02
CA ILE A 740 -5.68 60.40 13.41
C ILE A 740 -4.58 59.97 14.45
N GLY A 741 -3.40 59.57 14.02
CA GLY A 741 -2.26 59.28 14.91
C GLY A 741 -1.93 57.78 15.12
N MET A 742 -2.51 56.84 14.40
CA MET A 742 -2.16 55.45 14.51
C MET A 742 -0.74 55.22 13.93
N SER A 743 0.16 54.65 14.74
CA SER A 743 1.52 54.33 14.27
C SER A 743 1.52 53.18 13.25
N ALA A 744 2.51 53.22 12.35
CA ALA A 744 2.71 52.16 11.38
C ALA A 744 2.97 50.78 12.07
N THR A 745 3.58 50.78 13.24
CA THR A 745 3.85 49.60 14.05
C THR A 745 2.58 49.01 14.63
N SER A 746 1.65 49.83 15.13
CA SER A 746 0.35 49.38 15.63
C SER A 746 -0.49 48.78 14.50
N LEU A 747 -0.48 49.40 13.34
CA LEU A 747 -1.13 48.90 12.14
C LEU A 747 -0.55 47.52 11.74
N TYR A 748 0.81 47.40 11.74
CA TYR A 748 1.49 46.10 11.42
C TYR A 748 1.06 45.02 12.41
N LYS A 749 1.03 45.29 13.71
CA LYS A 749 0.57 44.36 14.73
C LYS A 749 -0.89 43.93 14.55
N ILE A 750 -1.80 44.81 14.11
CA ILE A 750 -3.20 44.46 13.85
C ILE A 750 -3.31 43.38 12.76
N PHE A 751 -2.60 43.54 11.66
CA PHE A 751 -2.64 42.56 10.57
C PHE A 751 -1.94 41.26 10.94
N LEU A 752 -0.85 41.32 11.71
CA LEU A 752 -0.21 40.09 12.22
C LEU A 752 -1.15 39.31 13.15
N TRP A 753 -1.88 40.01 14.04
CA TRP A 753 -2.90 39.35 14.84
C TRP A 753 -4.04 38.78 14.00
N GLU A 754 -4.41 39.44 12.90
CA GLU A 754 -5.40 38.91 11.95
C GLU A 754 -4.89 37.61 11.31
N GLY A 755 -3.61 37.56 10.85
CA GLY A 755 -2.94 36.37 10.34
C GLY A 755 -2.84 35.25 11.38
N ALA A 756 -2.44 35.58 12.61
CA ALA A 756 -2.38 34.61 13.70
C ALA A 756 -3.75 33.98 14.02
N TYR A 757 -4.81 34.76 14.01
CA TYR A 757 -6.16 34.23 14.20
C TYR A 757 -6.61 33.30 13.06
N TYR A 758 -6.24 33.60 11.79
CA TYR A 758 -6.51 32.67 10.70
C TYR A 758 -5.84 31.31 10.96
N GLY A 759 -4.55 31.32 11.35
CA GLY A 759 -3.81 30.09 11.65
C GLY A 759 -4.43 29.32 12.81
N ILE A 760 -4.71 29.98 13.94
CA ILE A 760 -5.25 29.35 15.15
C ILE A 760 -6.62 28.73 14.90
N PHE A 761 -7.58 29.46 14.30
CA PHE A 761 -8.91 28.92 14.01
C PHE A 761 -8.87 27.79 13.01
N ALA A 762 -8.00 27.89 11.98
CA ALA A 762 -7.82 26.83 11.01
C ALA A 762 -7.22 25.59 11.65
N SER A 763 -6.27 25.74 12.58
CA SER A 763 -5.64 24.61 13.28
C SER A 763 -6.61 23.85 14.19
N ILE A 764 -7.50 24.54 14.90
CA ILE A 764 -8.51 23.89 15.75
C ILE A 764 -9.45 23.02 14.88
N ILE A 765 -10.01 23.61 13.83
CA ILE A 765 -10.97 22.90 12.95
C ILE A 765 -10.25 21.85 12.12
N GLY A 766 -9.11 22.18 11.53
CA GLY A 766 -8.33 21.28 10.70
C GLY A 766 -7.71 20.14 11.49
N GLY A 767 -7.32 20.38 12.75
CA GLY A 767 -6.87 19.36 13.69
C GLY A 767 -7.95 18.31 13.97
N PHE A 768 -9.16 18.77 14.26
CA PHE A 768 -10.31 17.91 14.48
C PHE A 768 -10.67 17.09 13.22
N LEU A 769 -10.80 17.74 12.07
CA LEU A 769 -11.12 17.05 10.82
C LEU A 769 -10.00 16.10 10.38
N GLY A 770 -8.74 16.47 10.58
CA GLY A 770 -7.58 15.62 10.29
C GLY A 770 -7.57 14.35 11.15
N TYR A 771 -7.89 14.48 12.44
CA TYR A 771 -8.06 13.33 13.33
C TYR A 771 -9.20 12.42 12.88
N VAL A 772 -10.35 12.98 12.51
CA VAL A 772 -11.47 12.20 11.96
C VAL A 772 -11.04 11.45 10.70
N CYS A 773 -10.32 12.10 9.78
CA CYS A 773 -9.76 11.42 8.60
C CYS A 773 -8.81 10.28 8.98
N THR A 774 -7.97 10.45 10.01
CA THR A 774 -7.06 9.40 10.49
C THR A 774 -7.83 8.19 11.03
N ILE A 775 -8.95 8.40 11.76
CA ILE A 775 -9.83 7.31 12.21
C ILE A 775 -10.43 6.55 11.02
N PHE A 776 -10.94 7.27 10.00
CA PHE A 776 -11.46 6.61 8.79
C PHE A 776 -10.39 5.81 8.03
N ILE A 777 -9.17 6.34 7.98
CA ILE A 777 -8.04 5.63 7.37
C ILE A 777 -7.72 4.36 8.18
N GLY A 778 -7.67 4.45 9.51
CA GLY A 778 -7.47 3.30 10.39
C GLY A 778 -8.58 2.25 10.27
N ALA A 779 -9.83 2.68 10.25
CA ALA A 779 -10.97 1.78 10.08
C ALA A 779 -10.93 1.01 8.74
N ALA A 780 -10.49 1.68 7.68
CA ALA A 780 -10.36 1.05 6.37
C ALA A 780 -9.18 0.06 6.29
N THR A 781 -8.15 0.17 7.15
CA THR A 781 -7.03 -0.80 7.22
C THR A 781 -7.35 -1.99 8.11
N SER A 782 -8.13 -1.81 9.18
CA SER A 782 -8.42 -2.86 10.18
C SER A 782 -9.80 -3.54 9.98
N GLY A 783 -10.58 -3.11 8.97
CA GLY A 783 -11.94 -3.63 8.74
C GLY A 783 -12.97 -3.22 9.81
N SER A 784 -12.53 -2.53 10.88
CA SER A 784 -13.39 -2.11 12.00
C SER A 784 -13.04 -0.70 12.47
N ILE A 785 -14.02 0.07 12.95
CA ILE A 785 -13.79 1.40 13.51
C ILE A 785 -13.11 1.25 14.86
N GLN A 786 -11.80 1.45 14.89
CA GLN A 786 -11.02 1.49 16.12
C GLN A 786 -10.60 2.93 16.44
N TRP A 787 -10.61 3.27 17.74
CA TRP A 787 -10.15 4.57 18.20
C TRP A 787 -8.62 4.62 18.15
N VAL A 788 -8.10 5.32 17.16
CA VAL A 788 -6.65 5.56 17.03
C VAL A 788 -6.24 6.64 18.05
N SER A 789 -5.05 6.51 18.63
CA SER A 789 -4.49 7.52 19.52
C SER A 789 -4.40 8.89 18.82
N VAL A 790 -4.78 9.97 19.54
CA VAL A 790 -4.76 11.32 18.97
C VAL A 790 -3.34 11.70 18.56
N PRO A 791 -3.07 12.09 17.31
CA PRO A 791 -1.73 12.45 16.85
C PRO A 791 -1.32 13.85 17.29
N ILE A 792 -1.11 14.02 18.61
CA ILE A 792 -0.86 15.33 19.24
C ILE A 792 0.35 16.03 18.62
N ILE A 793 1.43 15.30 18.37
CA ILE A 793 2.67 15.85 17.78
C ILE A 793 2.38 16.42 16.39
N SER A 794 1.68 15.67 15.53
CA SER A 794 1.31 16.12 14.18
C SER A 794 0.40 17.33 14.20
N ILE A 795 -0.55 17.39 15.17
CA ILE A 795 -1.44 18.55 15.36
C ILE A 795 -0.64 19.79 15.77
N ILE A 796 0.32 19.65 16.70
CA ILE A 796 1.20 20.76 17.12
C ILE A 796 2.06 21.23 15.96
N GLN A 797 2.69 20.32 15.22
CA GLN A 797 3.50 20.64 14.04
C GLN A 797 2.68 21.39 12.98
N ALA A 798 1.49 20.89 12.65
CA ALA A 798 0.57 21.53 11.72
C ALA A 798 0.18 22.93 12.18
N THR A 799 -0.09 23.10 13.48
CA THR A 799 -0.46 24.39 14.07
C THR A 799 0.67 25.39 13.97
N VAL A 800 1.89 25.00 14.34
CA VAL A 800 3.06 25.87 14.26
C VAL A 800 3.34 26.29 12.82
N LEU A 801 3.34 25.31 11.87
CA LEU A 801 3.53 25.57 10.45
C LEU A 801 2.46 26.51 9.90
N ALA A 802 1.18 26.29 10.22
CA ALA A 802 0.09 27.13 9.76
C ALA A 802 0.18 28.54 10.30
N VAL A 803 0.45 28.73 11.59
CA VAL A 803 0.60 30.06 12.19
C VAL A 803 1.80 30.80 11.60
N VAL A 804 2.96 30.14 11.47
CA VAL A 804 4.18 30.75 10.88
C VAL A 804 3.90 31.11 9.42
N ALA A 805 3.30 30.23 8.63
CA ALA A 805 2.93 30.51 7.24
C ALA A 805 1.97 31.71 7.14
N CYS A 806 0.98 31.79 8.03
CA CYS A 806 0.07 32.93 8.08
C CYS A 806 0.78 34.25 8.41
N LEU A 807 1.71 34.25 9.36
CA LEU A 807 2.46 35.43 9.75
C LEU A 807 3.39 35.90 8.62
N VAL A 808 4.11 34.96 7.98
CA VAL A 808 4.98 35.26 6.84
C VAL A 808 4.17 35.79 5.66
N ALA A 809 3.11 35.09 5.27
CA ALA A 809 2.23 35.50 4.16
C ALA A 809 1.58 36.88 4.40
N THR A 810 1.26 37.21 5.64
CA THR A 810 0.70 38.52 6.01
C THR A 810 1.75 39.61 5.96
N SER A 811 3.02 39.33 6.32
CA SER A 811 4.08 40.34 6.34
C SER A 811 4.48 40.85 4.96
N ILE A 812 4.32 40.03 3.90
CA ILE A 812 4.71 40.39 2.53
C ILE A 812 3.93 41.61 1.99
N PRO A 813 2.57 41.62 1.98
CA PRO A 813 1.80 42.79 1.53
C PRO A 813 1.96 44.00 2.44
N LEU A 814 2.19 43.83 3.73
CA LEU A 814 2.31 44.90 4.70
C LEU A 814 3.52 45.81 4.46
N ARG A 815 4.65 45.27 3.99
CA ARG A 815 5.86 46.05 3.67
C ARG A 815 5.57 47.15 2.67
N LYS A 816 4.62 46.92 1.72
CA LYS A 816 4.27 47.92 0.71
C LYS A 816 3.45 49.07 1.29
N ILE A 817 2.59 48.79 2.27
CA ILE A 817 1.64 49.76 2.85
C ILE A 817 2.29 50.67 3.86
N THR A 818 3.21 50.15 4.68
CA THR A 818 3.95 50.98 5.63
C THR A 818 4.80 52.08 4.94
N LYS A 819 5.09 51.91 3.64
CA LYS A 819 5.84 52.84 2.79
C LYS A 819 4.95 53.82 2.04
N MET A 820 3.61 53.66 2.02
CA MET A 820 2.69 54.59 1.35
C MET A 820 2.55 55.89 2.14
N SER A 821 2.50 57.03 1.45
CA SER A 821 2.24 58.32 2.12
C SER A 821 0.77 58.37 2.62
N ILE A 822 0.55 59.15 3.67
CA ILE A 822 -0.82 59.31 4.24
C ILE A 822 -1.72 60.02 3.19
N VAL A 823 -1.17 61.00 2.46
CA VAL A 823 -1.87 61.75 1.42
C VAL A 823 -2.30 60.83 0.28
N ASP A 824 -1.38 60.05 -0.29
CA ASP A 824 -1.68 59.11 -1.40
C ASP A 824 -2.68 58.05 -0.99
N SER A 825 -2.70 57.67 0.32
CA SER A 825 -3.66 56.69 0.86
C SER A 825 -5.08 57.24 0.94
N ILE A 826 -5.27 58.54 1.12
CA ILE A 826 -6.56 59.21 1.21
C ILE A 826 -7.05 59.61 -0.20
N GLU A 827 -6.16 60.12 -1.07
CA GLU A 827 -6.46 60.50 -2.45
C GLU A 827 -6.74 59.34 -3.40
N SER A 828 -6.35 58.11 -3.05
CA SER A 828 -6.55 56.91 -3.88
C SER A 828 -8.04 56.53 -4.10
N VAL A 829 -8.97 57.45 -3.88
CA VAL A 829 -10.43 57.28 -4.12
C VAL A 829 -10.84 57.70 -5.56
N GLU A 830 -9.98 58.25 -6.34
CA GLU A 830 -10.22 58.42 -7.77
C GLU A 830 -9.59 57.21 -8.54
#